data_089fcf4c5c585d4fac91c2cc7c665251
#
_entry.id   089fcf4c5c585d4fac91c2cc7c665251
#
_cell.length_a   1.000
_cell.length_b   1.000
_cell.length_c   1.000
_cell.angle_alpha   90.00
_cell.angle_beta   90.00
_cell.angle_gamma   90.00
#
_symmetry.space_group_name_H-M   'P 1'
#
loop_
_entity.id
_entity.type
_entity.pdbx_description
1 polymer ?
#
loop_
_entity_poly.entity_id
_entity_poly.type
_entity_poly.pdbx_seq_one_letter_code
_entity_poly.pdbx_strand_id
1 'polypeptide(L)'
;SDDAGKTFTSPRAHRTHGDDRFVWVNPSNSNHVMKADDGGLGISYDRGDHFLYVTTLPLSQYYRVSVDTAHPYNVYGGLQDNGSWKGPSAVYRSEGILNEDWTKWGGGDGFLSLVDTTNNRILYAESQYLGLTRNDMVTGASRNIRPDQSQGFIGGRRNWTTWPDLEDPEQRLGNAMTPGNWEGPFIISPHDPNTLYAGLDQLFKSTDRGDKWQALGDLTTGTDRRTLEIMGQKPDSFVLSLDDGAPYWPTLTAIAESEFTPGVLYVGTDDGQVQVSTNDGHSWQNVTSSLPGAPDMMWVNHVFASKTVSGRVYVAANNYRNDDNANYLWRSEDDGITWSAITGDLPGERVLRTVREDPRNPDVLWLGAEFGVWWSWNGGENWVELVAGLPTLAVNDLVIHPRDNDLVLGTHGRGIWILDQVNALQEMTSAIAASASHLFSIEPAEQIRYRGDRGHTGNMIFEGENPPAGAIIDFWLGSAGEDVAITVHNASGEEVATVSAAGERGVNRAVWNLRHGSSGGGGGGRGGFGGGNIGPWVVPGLYTVRLSVGNDLHEQTVRVKEDPRIEVDPLVRRQWTEMLLELGEVVSAARALNREVGQAAESLDDDDQPLAAELRDLARETGELSGRLGRLRSSAQGWIGPLSADQASQRVFLTDMLETLRTEWDAVSGRLGR
;
A
#
# COMPACT_ATOMS: atom_id res chain seq x y z
N SER A 1 25.14 -5.03 35.01
CA SER A 1 25.99 -5.39 36.19
C SER A 1 27.45 -5.10 35.90
N ASP A 2 28.11 -4.38 36.78
CA ASP A 2 29.56 -4.09 36.75
C ASP A 2 30.36 -4.91 37.79
N ASP A 3 29.68 -5.79 38.49
CA ASP A 3 30.24 -6.57 39.61
C ASP A 3 30.08 -8.09 39.44
N ALA A 4 30.16 -8.57 38.22
CA ALA A 4 30.00 -9.98 37.85
C ALA A 4 28.66 -10.60 38.26
N GLY A 5 27.60 -9.83 38.13
CA GLY A 5 26.24 -10.33 38.39
C GLY A 5 25.79 -10.32 39.83
N LYS A 6 26.54 -9.68 40.75
CA LYS A 6 26.14 -9.57 42.15
C LYS A 6 25.04 -8.53 42.33
N THR A 7 25.08 -7.47 41.54
CA THR A 7 24.03 -6.44 41.48
C THR A 7 23.64 -6.18 40.04
N PHE A 8 22.36 -5.84 39.83
CA PHE A 8 21.83 -5.44 38.55
C PHE A 8 21.17 -4.07 38.67
N THR A 9 21.45 -3.20 37.71
CA THR A 9 20.76 -1.93 37.55
C THR A 9 20.00 -1.96 36.23
N SER A 10 18.77 -1.51 36.24
CA SER A 10 18.02 -1.31 35.00
C SER A 10 18.52 -0.05 34.29
N PRO A 11 18.82 -0.08 33.00
CA PRO A 11 19.15 1.13 32.23
C PRO A 11 18.04 2.19 32.39
N ARG A 12 18.43 3.46 32.49
CA ARG A 12 17.49 4.55 32.72
C ARG A 12 16.60 4.87 31.51
N ALA A 13 16.92 4.32 30.37
CA ALA A 13 16.28 4.67 29.10
C ALA A 13 15.35 3.54 28.59
N HIS A 14 14.21 3.37 29.22
CA HIS A 14 13.13 2.51 28.70
C HIS A 14 12.40 3.15 27.50
N ARG A 15 13.12 3.47 26.42
CA ARG A 15 12.55 3.92 25.14
C ARG A 15 12.73 2.91 24.02
N THR A 16 13.14 1.69 24.35
CA THR A 16 13.17 0.52 23.49
C THR A 16 12.02 -0.39 23.90
N HIS A 17 11.64 -1.34 23.03
CA HIS A 17 10.63 -2.34 23.36
C HIS A 17 11.13 -3.24 24.50
N GLY A 18 10.21 -3.87 25.22
CA GLY A 18 10.50 -5.01 26.10
C GLY A 18 10.79 -6.26 25.26
N ASP A 19 10.72 -7.44 25.92
CA ASP A 19 10.86 -8.73 25.25
C ASP A 19 12.17 -8.84 24.46
N ASP A 20 13.26 -8.59 25.19
CA ASP A 20 14.62 -8.66 24.65
C ASP A 20 14.96 -10.08 24.18
N ARG A 21 15.32 -10.27 22.91
CA ARG A 21 15.65 -11.56 22.30
C ARG A 21 17.15 -11.82 22.30
N PHE A 22 17.96 -10.78 22.16
CA PHE A 22 19.39 -10.91 22.05
C PHE A 22 20.12 -9.66 22.52
N VAL A 23 21.22 -9.86 23.24
CA VAL A 23 22.15 -8.79 23.63
C VAL A 23 23.55 -9.19 23.18
N TRP A 24 24.21 -8.31 22.45
CA TRP A 24 25.60 -8.46 22.06
C TRP A 24 26.43 -7.34 22.66
N VAL A 25 27.59 -7.71 23.24
CA VAL A 25 28.57 -6.76 23.77
C VAL A 25 29.83 -6.88 22.93
N ASN A 26 30.36 -5.75 22.45
CA ASN A 26 31.61 -5.73 21.69
C ASN A 26 32.76 -6.23 22.55
N PRO A 27 33.44 -7.34 22.18
CA PRO A 27 34.50 -7.91 23.00
C PRO A 27 35.74 -7.01 23.16
N SER A 28 35.91 -6.04 22.26
CA SER A 28 37.01 -5.07 22.28
C SER A 28 36.64 -3.74 22.93
N ASN A 29 35.34 -3.46 23.11
CA ASN A 29 34.85 -2.22 23.69
C ASN A 29 33.50 -2.44 24.40
N SER A 30 33.52 -2.68 25.69
CA SER A 30 32.32 -2.96 26.49
C SER A 30 31.32 -1.81 26.57
N ASN A 31 31.66 -0.60 26.09
CA ASN A 31 30.69 0.49 25.98
C ASN A 31 29.76 0.30 24.76
N HIS A 32 30.18 -0.47 23.77
CA HIS A 32 29.39 -0.75 22.58
C HIS A 32 28.56 -2.01 22.79
N VAL A 33 27.25 -1.83 22.90
CA VAL A 33 26.24 -2.87 23.14
C VAL A 33 25.18 -2.77 22.05
N MET A 34 24.73 -3.90 21.56
CA MET A 34 23.54 -4.00 20.71
C MET A 34 22.50 -4.87 21.42
N LYS A 35 21.24 -4.51 21.29
CA LYS A 35 20.12 -5.35 21.71
C LYS A 35 19.09 -5.45 20.59
N ALA A 36 18.55 -6.64 20.42
CA ALA A 36 17.40 -6.88 19.56
C ALA A 36 16.20 -7.24 20.42
N ASP A 37 15.10 -6.60 20.17
CA ASP A 37 13.82 -6.79 20.86
C ASP A 37 12.65 -6.87 19.85
N ASP A 38 11.47 -7.14 20.32
CA ASP A 38 10.29 -7.28 19.48
C ASP A 38 9.84 -5.96 18.81
N GLY A 39 10.47 -4.84 19.14
CA GLY A 39 10.31 -3.55 18.47
C GLY A 39 11.40 -3.24 17.45
N GLY A 40 12.56 -3.91 17.50
CA GLY A 40 13.66 -3.68 16.56
C GLY A 40 15.07 -3.82 17.10
N LEU A 41 15.98 -2.95 16.68
CA LEU A 41 17.40 -2.97 17.02
C LEU A 41 17.82 -1.67 17.71
N GLY A 42 18.37 -1.79 18.91
CA GLY A 42 19.00 -0.70 19.66
C GLY A 42 20.52 -0.84 19.68
N ILE A 43 21.26 0.27 19.46
CA ILE A 43 22.70 0.35 19.53
C ILE A 43 23.09 1.35 20.60
N SER A 44 23.94 0.95 21.56
CA SER A 44 24.47 1.80 22.60
C SER A 44 26.00 1.90 22.51
N TYR A 45 26.53 3.07 22.85
CA TYR A 45 27.96 3.32 22.97
C TYR A 45 28.39 3.71 24.39
N ASP A 46 27.46 3.55 25.35
CA ASP A 46 27.64 3.89 26.79
C ASP A 46 27.10 2.81 27.73
N ARG A 47 27.28 1.52 27.37
CA ARG A 47 26.87 0.33 28.15
C ARG A 47 25.38 0.16 28.35
N GLY A 48 24.55 0.76 27.47
CA GLY A 48 23.10 0.66 27.54
C GLY A 48 22.43 1.80 28.31
N ASP A 49 23.15 2.85 28.70
CA ASP A 49 22.53 4.02 29.31
C ASP A 49 21.68 4.80 28.31
N HIS A 50 22.10 4.85 27.03
CA HIS A 50 21.34 5.41 25.92
C HIS A 50 21.40 4.49 24.71
N PHE A 51 20.29 4.39 23.97
CA PHE A 51 20.19 3.62 22.75
C PHE A 51 19.85 4.50 21.54
N LEU A 52 20.62 4.35 20.46
CA LEU A 52 20.22 4.71 19.13
C LEU A 52 19.32 3.61 18.60
N TYR A 53 18.04 3.89 18.38
CA TYR A 53 17.10 2.92 17.84
C TYR A 53 17.12 2.98 16.31
N VAL A 54 17.32 1.83 15.66
CA VAL A 54 17.43 1.73 14.20
C VAL A 54 16.02 1.71 13.62
N THR A 55 15.62 2.80 12.95
CA THR A 55 14.28 2.99 12.38
C THR A 55 14.22 2.81 10.86
N THR A 56 15.32 2.32 10.26
CA THR A 56 15.43 2.14 8.79
C THR A 56 15.23 0.71 8.33
N LEU A 57 15.05 -0.23 9.25
CA LEU A 57 14.79 -1.62 8.89
C LEU A 57 13.34 -1.77 8.40
N PRO A 58 13.11 -2.28 7.18
CA PRO A 58 11.75 -2.49 6.67
C PRO A 58 11.18 -3.80 7.23
N LEU A 59 11.04 -3.88 8.55
CA LEU A 59 10.61 -5.06 9.28
C LEU A 59 9.39 -4.70 10.13
N SER A 60 8.27 -5.34 9.86
CA SER A 60 7.07 -5.26 10.71
C SER A 60 6.11 -6.41 10.38
N GLN A 61 5.41 -6.89 11.39
CA GLN A 61 4.55 -8.07 11.33
C GLN A 61 3.09 -7.63 11.43
N TYR A 62 2.47 -7.36 10.29
CA TYR A 62 1.06 -7.00 10.24
C TYR A 62 0.16 -8.23 10.33
N TYR A 63 -0.87 -8.14 11.16
CA TYR A 63 -1.97 -9.12 11.23
C TYR A 63 -3.07 -8.77 10.23
N ARG A 64 -3.59 -7.53 10.27
CA ARG A 64 -4.67 -7.07 9.40
C ARG A 64 -4.37 -5.69 8.85
N VAL A 65 -5.03 -5.37 7.72
CA VAL A 65 -5.00 -4.04 7.11
C VAL A 65 -6.39 -3.59 6.69
N SER A 66 -6.62 -2.28 6.76
CA SER A 66 -7.81 -1.63 6.24
C SER A 66 -7.46 -0.24 5.67
N VAL A 67 -8.42 0.38 4.97
CA VAL A 67 -8.24 1.70 4.35
C VAL A 67 -9.44 2.60 4.64
N ASP A 68 -9.24 3.92 4.56
CA ASP A 68 -10.32 4.91 4.62
C ASP A 68 -10.61 5.54 3.26
N THR A 69 -11.50 6.51 3.22
CA THR A 69 -11.91 7.23 2.01
C THR A 69 -11.29 8.61 1.86
N ALA A 70 -10.29 8.97 2.69
CA ALA A 70 -9.56 10.23 2.58
C ALA A 70 -8.81 10.35 1.23
N HIS A 71 -8.28 11.52 0.92
CA HIS A 71 -7.48 11.72 -0.29
C HIS A 71 -6.23 12.55 0.02
N PRO A 72 -5.02 11.97 -0.09
CA PRO A 72 -4.73 10.55 -0.23
C PRO A 72 -5.38 9.72 0.88
N TYR A 73 -5.69 8.44 0.60
CA TYR A 73 -6.28 7.58 1.63
C TYR A 73 -5.25 7.18 2.69
N ASN A 74 -5.74 6.77 3.86
CA ASN A 74 -4.87 6.22 4.88
C ASN A 74 -5.01 4.71 4.93
N VAL A 75 -3.91 4.07 5.30
CA VAL A 75 -3.82 2.65 5.61
C VAL A 75 -3.78 2.49 7.13
N TYR A 76 -4.57 1.57 7.63
CA TYR A 76 -4.62 1.17 9.03
C TYR A 76 -4.13 -0.26 9.15
N GLY A 77 -3.36 -0.55 10.18
CA GLY A 77 -2.89 -1.92 10.41
C GLY A 77 -2.46 -2.15 11.83
N GLY A 78 -2.68 -3.36 12.30
CA GLY A 78 -2.23 -3.84 13.59
C GLY A 78 -1.00 -4.71 13.45
N LEU A 79 -0.07 -4.53 14.38
CA LEU A 79 1.25 -5.16 14.42
C LEU A 79 1.38 -6.07 15.63
N GLN A 80 1.98 -7.22 15.44
CA GLN A 80 2.44 -8.03 16.55
C GLN A 80 3.37 -7.18 17.44
N ASP A 81 3.15 -7.20 18.74
CA ASP A 81 3.88 -6.50 19.81
C ASP A 81 3.90 -4.96 19.73
N ASN A 82 3.54 -4.36 18.61
CA ASN A 82 3.78 -2.95 18.34
C ASN A 82 2.49 -2.10 18.18
N GLY A 83 1.33 -2.69 18.44
CA GLY A 83 0.04 -1.99 18.47
C GLY A 83 -0.54 -1.67 17.09
N SER A 84 -1.53 -0.80 17.07
CA SER A 84 -2.25 -0.42 15.84
C SER A 84 -1.83 0.97 15.36
N TRP A 85 -1.63 1.11 14.06
CA TRP A 85 -1.12 2.31 13.42
C TRP A 85 -1.98 2.76 12.24
N LYS A 86 -1.91 4.06 11.95
CA LYS A 86 -2.46 4.74 10.79
C LYS A 86 -1.36 5.48 10.07
N GLY A 87 -1.24 5.33 8.77
CA GLY A 87 -0.34 6.10 7.91
C GLY A 87 -0.95 6.42 6.55
N PRO A 88 -0.45 7.43 5.82
CA PRO A 88 -0.97 7.79 4.51
C PRO A 88 -0.49 6.82 3.44
N SER A 89 -1.29 6.61 2.38
CA SER A 89 -0.88 5.88 1.16
C SER A 89 0.05 6.71 0.27
N ALA A 90 -0.01 8.04 0.38
CA ALA A 90 0.82 8.97 -0.34
C ALA A 90 0.95 10.29 0.42
N VAL A 91 2.03 11.03 0.16
CA VAL A 91 2.26 12.37 0.71
C VAL A 91 2.64 13.34 -0.40
N TYR A 92 2.45 14.64 -0.17
CA TYR A 92 2.82 15.69 -1.12
C TYR A 92 4.31 16.12 -1.01
N ARG A 93 5.09 15.33 -0.32
CA ARG A 93 6.52 15.52 -0.09
C ARG A 93 7.32 14.66 -1.07
N SER A 94 8.39 15.22 -1.68
CA SER A 94 9.22 14.52 -2.66
C SER A 94 10.06 13.40 -2.04
N GLU A 95 10.31 13.47 -0.74
CA GLU A 95 11.04 12.46 0.04
C GLU A 95 10.22 11.18 0.27
N GLY A 96 8.89 11.26 0.04
CA GLY A 96 7.99 10.13 0.28
C GLY A 96 7.48 10.05 1.71
N ILE A 97 6.92 8.89 2.07
CA ILE A 97 6.28 8.62 3.36
C ILE A 97 7.36 8.32 4.41
N LEU A 98 7.30 9.00 5.55
CA LEU A 98 8.26 8.87 6.64
C LEU A 98 7.61 8.22 7.86
N ASN A 99 8.44 7.70 8.78
CA ASN A 99 7.93 7.13 10.04
C ASN A 99 7.09 8.14 10.85
N GLU A 100 7.37 9.43 10.76
CA GLU A 100 6.60 10.48 11.45
C GLU A 100 5.21 10.75 10.87
N ASP A 101 4.91 10.25 9.67
CA ASP A 101 3.57 10.32 9.07
C ASP A 101 2.63 9.26 9.68
N TRP A 102 3.19 8.32 10.43
CA TRP A 102 2.44 7.26 11.09
C TRP A 102 2.05 7.65 12.51
N THR A 103 0.79 7.36 12.86
CA THR A 103 0.24 7.66 14.19
C THR A 103 -0.26 6.36 14.84
N LYS A 104 0.15 6.13 16.09
CA LYS A 104 -0.26 4.97 16.89
C LYS A 104 -1.62 5.22 17.54
N TRP A 105 -2.55 4.26 17.41
CA TRP A 105 -3.91 4.33 17.95
C TRP A 105 -4.25 3.20 18.92
N GLY A 106 -3.49 2.13 18.99
CA GLY A 106 -3.68 1.00 19.87
C GLY A 106 -2.39 0.52 20.50
N GLY A 107 -2.47 -0.22 21.60
CA GLY A 107 -1.36 -0.86 22.30
C GLY A 107 -1.47 -2.38 22.25
N GLY A 108 -0.49 -3.10 22.83
CA GLY A 108 -0.40 -4.56 22.79
C GLY A 108 -0.07 -5.06 21.39
N ASP A 109 -0.48 -6.29 21.08
CA ASP A 109 -0.60 -6.74 19.69
C ASP A 109 -1.81 -6.04 19.10
N GLY A 110 -1.58 -5.29 18.00
CA GLY A 110 -2.67 -4.72 17.26
C GLY A 110 -3.15 -5.70 16.18
N PHE A 111 -4.45 -5.74 15.94
CA PHE A 111 -5.05 -6.58 14.91
C PHE A 111 -5.83 -5.76 13.91
N LEU A 112 -7.12 -6.01 13.79
CA LEU A 112 -7.97 -5.25 12.87
C LEU A 112 -8.22 -3.84 13.41
N SER A 113 -8.13 -2.88 12.51
CA SER A 113 -8.54 -1.50 12.77
C SER A 113 -9.51 -1.07 11.67
N LEU A 114 -10.74 -0.69 12.03
CA LEU A 114 -11.76 -0.26 11.07
C LEU A 114 -12.16 1.18 11.33
N VAL A 115 -12.19 1.98 10.26
CA VAL A 115 -12.67 3.35 10.32
C VAL A 115 -14.12 3.43 9.88
N ASP A 116 -14.90 4.27 10.54
CA ASP A 116 -16.23 4.66 10.04
C ASP A 116 -16.06 5.52 8.78
N THR A 117 -16.23 4.90 7.62
CA THR A 117 -16.01 5.54 6.31
C THR A 117 -17.03 6.63 5.99
N THR A 118 -18.09 6.78 6.78
CA THR A 118 -19.08 7.85 6.61
C THR A 118 -18.55 9.22 7.06
N ASN A 119 -17.51 9.23 7.92
CA ASN A 119 -16.94 10.48 8.43
C ASN A 119 -15.41 10.47 8.61
N ASN A 120 -14.73 9.32 8.44
CA ASN A 120 -13.29 9.12 8.64
C ASN A 120 -12.76 9.64 9.99
N ARG A 121 -13.60 9.75 11.01
CA ARG A 121 -13.27 10.30 12.32
C ARG A 121 -13.20 9.24 13.41
N ILE A 122 -14.11 8.27 13.37
CA ILE A 122 -14.21 7.23 14.38
C ILE A 122 -13.42 6.01 13.89
N LEU A 123 -12.47 5.59 14.73
CA LEU A 123 -11.64 4.42 14.53
C LEU A 123 -11.95 3.38 15.61
N TYR A 124 -12.22 2.16 15.19
CA TYR A 124 -12.27 0.99 16.05
C TYR A 124 -10.94 0.26 15.93
N ALA A 125 -10.25 0.04 17.03
CA ALA A 125 -8.96 -0.65 17.06
C ALA A 125 -9.01 -1.81 18.04
N GLU A 126 -8.51 -2.95 17.60
CA GLU A 126 -8.48 -4.19 18.34
C GLU A 126 -7.07 -4.48 18.90
N SER A 127 -7.03 -5.08 20.06
CA SER A 127 -5.88 -5.74 20.65
C SER A 127 -6.24 -7.16 21.11
N GLN A 128 -5.29 -7.91 21.71
CA GLN A 128 -5.48 -9.31 22.11
C GLN A 128 -6.84 -9.59 22.75
N TYR A 129 -7.45 -10.72 22.36
CA TYR A 129 -8.72 -11.21 22.90
C TYR A 129 -9.91 -10.27 22.68
N LEU A 130 -9.93 -9.62 21.52
CA LEU A 130 -10.90 -8.59 21.19
C LEU A 130 -10.87 -7.42 22.18
N GLY A 131 -9.70 -6.95 22.57
CA GLY A 131 -9.54 -5.70 23.34
C GLY A 131 -9.96 -4.51 22.46
N LEU A 132 -11.29 -4.33 22.26
CA LEU A 132 -11.85 -3.40 21.29
C LEU A 132 -12.02 -2.01 21.88
N THR A 133 -11.46 -1.01 21.19
CA THR A 133 -11.59 0.41 21.55
C THR A 133 -12.23 1.21 20.43
N ARG A 134 -13.05 2.19 20.79
CA ARG A 134 -13.58 3.23 19.88
C ARG A 134 -12.81 4.53 20.13
N ASN A 135 -12.18 5.06 19.10
CA ASN A 135 -11.32 6.22 19.17
C ASN A 135 -11.87 7.36 18.30
N ASP A 136 -11.86 8.57 18.83
CA ASP A 136 -12.08 9.81 18.07
C ASP A 136 -10.73 10.34 17.60
N MET A 137 -10.42 10.21 16.32
CA MET A 137 -9.11 10.59 15.76
C MET A 137 -8.84 12.10 15.74
N VAL A 138 -9.85 12.93 15.97
CA VAL A 138 -9.70 14.39 16.05
C VAL A 138 -9.32 14.84 17.46
N THR A 139 -9.95 14.24 18.48
CA THR A 139 -9.75 14.67 19.87
C THR A 139 -8.77 13.78 20.64
N GLY A 140 -8.47 12.57 20.11
CA GLY A 140 -7.70 11.55 20.81
C GLY A 140 -8.49 10.83 21.93
N ALA A 141 -9.79 11.10 22.08
CA ALA A 141 -10.62 10.41 23.07
C ALA A 141 -10.77 8.95 22.68
N SER A 142 -10.61 8.06 23.67
CA SER A 142 -10.70 6.61 23.50
C SER A 142 -11.64 6.01 24.55
N ARG A 143 -12.40 5.01 24.16
CA ARG A 143 -13.29 4.25 25.03
C ARG A 143 -13.18 2.76 24.75
N ASN A 144 -12.99 1.96 25.79
CA ASN A 144 -13.12 0.52 25.69
C ASN A 144 -14.61 0.15 25.46
N ILE A 145 -14.87 -0.63 24.41
CA ILE A 145 -16.19 -1.06 23.99
C ILE A 145 -16.29 -2.58 23.81
N ARG A 146 -15.32 -3.34 24.34
CA ARG A 146 -15.37 -4.80 24.28
C ARG A 146 -16.70 -5.32 24.82
N PRO A 147 -17.37 -6.29 24.19
CA PRO A 147 -18.51 -6.97 24.75
C PRO A 147 -18.22 -7.52 26.15
N ASP A 148 -19.24 -7.56 26.99
CA ASP A 148 -19.15 -8.08 28.37
C ASP A 148 -18.12 -7.35 29.27
N GLN A 149 -18.26 -6.02 29.34
CA GLN A 149 -17.48 -5.22 30.31
C GLN A 149 -17.96 -5.35 31.75
N SER A 150 -19.06 -6.06 32.01
CA SER A 150 -19.60 -6.23 33.37
C SER A 150 -18.61 -6.85 34.34
N GLN A 151 -17.60 -7.53 33.81
CA GLN A 151 -16.50 -8.17 34.55
C GLN A 151 -15.25 -7.29 34.66
N GLY A 152 -15.25 -6.09 34.12
CA GLY A 152 -14.10 -5.20 34.05
C GLY A 152 -13.03 -5.70 33.10
N PHE A 153 -12.54 -4.82 32.20
CA PHE A 153 -11.31 -5.08 31.48
C PHE A 153 -10.19 -5.16 32.52
N ILE A 154 -9.87 -6.34 32.90
CA ILE A 154 -8.63 -6.59 33.62
C ILE A 154 -7.52 -6.64 32.59
N GLY A 155 -7.10 -5.49 32.09
CA GLY A 155 -5.72 -5.29 31.62
C GLY A 155 -4.76 -5.43 32.80
N GLY A 156 -5.13 -6.15 33.80
CA GLY A 156 -4.41 -6.50 35.01
C GLY A 156 -3.96 -7.93 34.84
N ARG A 157 -2.69 -8.05 34.42
CA ARG A 157 -1.82 -9.17 34.74
C ARG A 157 -2.58 -10.36 35.37
N ARG A 158 -3.11 -11.25 34.52
CA ARG A 158 -3.22 -12.64 34.97
C ARG A 158 -1.88 -12.98 35.56
N ASN A 159 -1.90 -13.52 36.77
CA ASN A 159 -0.70 -14.01 37.37
C ASN A 159 -0.30 -15.26 36.61
N TRP A 160 0.49 -15.11 35.55
CA TRP A 160 1.01 -16.18 34.69
C TRP A 160 1.81 -17.21 35.46
N THR A 161 2.00 -16.99 36.74
CA THR A 161 2.77 -17.87 37.63
C THR A 161 1.93 -18.97 38.30
N THR A 162 0.62 -18.92 38.18
CA THR A 162 -0.24 -20.02 38.69
C THR A 162 -1.02 -20.61 37.49
N TRP A 163 -0.58 -21.76 37.04
CA TRP A 163 -1.35 -22.60 36.13
C TRP A 163 -2.73 -22.80 36.77
N PRO A 164 -3.85 -22.61 36.03
CA PRO A 164 -5.13 -23.00 36.57
C PRO A 164 -5.10 -24.49 36.88
N ASP A 165 -5.61 -24.85 38.06
CA ASP A 165 -5.73 -26.24 38.41
C ASP A 165 -6.57 -26.93 37.33
N LEU A 166 -5.96 -27.89 36.61
CA LEU A 166 -6.59 -28.59 35.50
C LEU A 166 -7.83 -29.39 35.95
N GLU A 167 -7.98 -29.58 37.26
CA GLU A 167 -9.12 -30.33 37.87
C GLU A 167 -10.34 -29.43 38.13
N ASP A 168 -10.21 -28.09 38.13
CA ASP A 168 -11.33 -27.18 38.41
C ASP A 168 -11.66 -26.27 37.20
N PRO A 169 -12.68 -26.62 36.40
CA PRO A 169 -13.12 -25.76 35.25
C PRO A 169 -13.58 -24.37 35.70
N GLU A 170 -14.10 -24.18 36.92
CA GLU A 170 -14.53 -22.88 37.44
C GLU A 170 -13.35 -22.01 37.83
N GLN A 171 -12.21 -22.57 38.21
CA GLN A 171 -10.98 -21.79 38.41
C GLN A 171 -10.34 -21.32 37.10
N ARG A 172 -10.54 -22.02 35.99
CA ARG A 172 -10.16 -21.53 34.66
C ARG A 172 -10.91 -20.24 34.30
N LEU A 173 -12.15 -20.14 34.71
CA LEU A 173 -13.05 -19.04 34.45
C LEU A 173 -13.04 -18.02 35.62
N GLY A 174 -12.18 -18.19 36.63
CA GLY A 174 -12.13 -17.36 37.83
C GLY A 174 -12.10 -15.87 37.52
N ASN A 175 -13.21 -15.18 37.71
CA ASN A 175 -13.48 -13.78 37.38
C ASN A 175 -13.27 -13.47 35.90
N ALA A 176 -13.76 -14.34 35.04
CA ALA A 176 -13.36 -14.44 33.64
C ALA A 176 -14.02 -13.38 32.75
N MET A 177 -13.20 -12.74 31.99
CA MET A 177 -13.64 -12.15 30.71
C MET A 177 -14.27 -13.26 29.87
N THR A 178 -15.34 -12.93 29.14
CA THR A 178 -15.85 -13.80 28.07
C THR A 178 -14.71 -14.22 27.15
N PRO A 179 -14.50 -15.52 26.93
CA PRO A 179 -13.41 -16.02 26.13
C PRO A 179 -13.44 -15.45 24.70
N GLY A 180 -12.30 -15.07 24.17
CA GLY A 180 -12.15 -14.60 22.80
C GLY A 180 -10.86 -15.13 22.20
N ASN A 181 -10.84 -15.26 20.88
CA ASN A 181 -9.62 -15.62 20.17
C ASN A 181 -8.51 -14.59 20.41
N TRP A 182 -7.26 -14.98 20.21
CA TRP A 182 -6.11 -14.06 20.21
C TRP A 182 -6.38 -12.87 19.30
N GLU A 183 -6.86 -13.14 18.11
CA GLU A 183 -7.41 -12.20 17.13
C GLU A 183 -8.92 -12.40 17.06
N GLY A 184 -9.70 -11.59 17.77
CA GLY A 184 -11.18 -11.69 17.77
C GLY A 184 -11.79 -10.97 16.59
N PRO A 185 -12.73 -11.58 15.85
CA PRO A 185 -13.31 -10.92 14.69
C PRO A 185 -14.32 -9.84 15.08
N PHE A 186 -14.29 -8.70 14.39
CA PHE A 186 -15.35 -7.71 14.47
C PHE A 186 -15.57 -7.02 13.12
N ILE A 187 -16.78 -6.52 12.88
CA ILE A 187 -17.14 -5.76 11.69
C ILE A 187 -18.02 -4.57 12.05
N ILE A 188 -17.98 -3.55 11.20
CA ILE A 188 -19.00 -2.50 11.11
C ILE A 188 -20.03 -2.98 10.08
N SER A 189 -21.32 -2.94 10.38
CA SER A 189 -22.36 -3.29 9.42
C SER A 189 -22.26 -2.41 8.16
N PRO A 190 -22.32 -2.96 6.96
CA PRO A 190 -22.36 -2.16 5.73
C PRO A 190 -23.65 -1.35 5.58
N HIS A 191 -24.70 -1.69 6.34
CA HIS A 191 -26.02 -1.06 6.28
C HIS A 191 -26.22 0.08 7.27
N ASP A 192 -25.51 0.05 8.41
CA ASP A 192 -25.60 1.08 9.45
C ASP A 192 -24.28 1.20 10.22
N PRO A 193 -23.58 2.34 10.14
CA PRO A 193 -22.28 2.55 10.81
C PRO A 193 -22.39 2.57 12.35
N ASN A 194 -23.60 2.60 12.92
CA ASN A 194 -23.80 2.44 14.36
C ASN A 194 -23.87 0.98 14.80
N THR A 195 -24.06 0.07 13.84
CA THR A 195 -24.19 -1.37 14.11
C THR A 195 -22.83 -2.05 13.98
N LEU A 196 -22.43 -2.76 15.03
CA LEU A 196 -21.22 -3.56 15.11
C LEU A 196 -21.57 -5.01 15.43
N TYR A 197 -20.81 -5.95 14.85
CA TYR A 197 -20.80 -7.34 15.28
C TYR A 197 -19.41 -7.70 15.79
N ALA A 198 -19.33 -8.51 16.84
CA ALA A 198 -18.09 -8.89 17.50
C ALA A 198 -18.13 -10.34 17.97
N GLY A 199 -17.06 -11.10 17.70
CA GLY A 199 -16.97 -12.52 18.02
C GLY A 199 -16.05 -12.80 19.18
N LEU A 200 -16.56 -13.52 20.18
CA LEU A 200 -15.83 -14.10 21.29
C LEU A 200 -16.09 -15.63 21.28
N ASP A 201 -16.49 -16.23 22.39
CA ASP A 201 -17.10 -17.59 22.45
C ASP A 201 -18.51 -17.59 21.84
N GLN A 202 -19.11 -16.46 21.69
CA GLN A 202 -20.41 -16.26 21.06
C GLN A 202 -20.39 -14.97 20.25
N LEU A 203 -21.38 -14.80 19.37
CA LEU A 203 -21.54 -13.58 18.58
C LEU A 203 -22.28 -12.53 19.39
N PHE A 204 -21.80 -11.28 19.31
CA PHE A 204 -22.42 -10.10 19.91
C PHE A 204 -22.79 -9.07 18.83
N LYS A 205 -23.91 -8.37 19.04
CA LYS A 205 -24.37 -7.25 18.22
C LYS A 205 -24.52 -6.00 19.07
N SER A 206 -24.08 -4.87 18.56
CA SER A 206 -24.36 -3.54 19.09
C SER A 206 -25.05 -2.70 18.00
N THR A 207 -25.98 -1.81 18.37
CA THR A 207 -26.63 -0.83 17.48
C THR A 207 -26.34 0.61 17.90
N ASP A 208 -25.40 0.81 18.82
CA ASP A 208 -25.02 2.09 19.39
C ASP A 208 -23.48 2.28 19.47
N ARG A 209 -22.77 1.78 18.44
CA ARG A 209 -21.31 1.92 18.32
C ARG A 209 -20.53 1.24 19.46
N GLY A 210 -21.04 0.15 19.99
CA GLY A 210 -20.42 -0.63 21.05
C GLY A 210 -20.69 -0.14 22.47
N ASP A 211 -21.63 0.79 22.67
CA ASP A 211 -21.99 1.23 24.02
C ASP A 211 -22.80 0.17 24.78
N LYS A 212 -23.56 -0.65 24.05
CA LYS A 212 -24.29 -1.81 24.57
C LYS A 212 -24.20 -2.96 23.59
N TRP A 213 -24.17 -4.17 24.13
CA TRP A 213 -24.07 -5.40 23.36
C TRP A 213 -25.21 -6.36 23.70
N GLN A 214 -25.68 -7.06 22.70
CA GLN A 214 -26.62 -8.18 22.80
C GLN A 214 -25.93 -9.44 22.31
N ALA A 215 -25.95 -10.51 23.11
CA ALA A 215 -25.47 -11.82 22.68
C ALA A 215 -26.46 -12.48 21.71
N LEU A 216 -25.95 -13.06 20.62
CA LEU A 216 -26.73 -13.77 19.59
C LEU A 216 -26.53 -15.30 19.62
N GLY A 217 -25.81 -15.82 20.61
CA GLY A 217 -25.64 -17.23 20.87
C GLY A 217 -24.23 -17.78 20.63
N ASP A 218 -23.98 -18.94 21.22
CA ASP A 218 -22.79 -19.76 21.02
C ASP A 218 -22.89 -20.48 19.67
N LEU A 219 -21.89 -20.32 18.80
CA LEU A 219 -21.85 -20.86 17.44
C LEU A 219 -20.72 -21.88 17.28
N THR A 220 -20.05 -22.24 18.36
CA THR A 220 -18.98 -23.23 18.43
C THR A 220 -19.54 -24.64 18.65
N THR A 221 -18.67 -25.65 18.68
CA THR A 221 -19.08 -27.01 19.08
C THR A 221 -19.19 -27.16 20.60
N GLY A 222 -18.61 -26.24 21.37
CA GLY A 222 -18.47 -26.39 22.81
C GLY A 222 -17.52 -27.52 23.25
N THR A 223 -16.71 -28.05 22.33
CA THR A 223 -15.80 -29.18 22.59
C THR A 223 -14.71 -28.79 23.58
N ASP A 224 -14.51 -29.59 24.61
CA ASP A 224 -13.40 -29.40 25.54
C ASP A 224 -12.08 -29.81 24.89
N ARG A 225 -11.18 -28.84 24.68
CA ARG A 225 -9.87 -29.03 24.09
C ARG A 225 -9.02 -30.10 24.76
N ARG A 226 -9.19 -30.33 26.05
CA ARG A 226 -8.48 -31.37 26.79
C ARG A 226 -8.79 -32.79 26.30
N THR A 227 -9.89 -32.96 25.60
CA THR A 227 -10.31 -34.26 25.02
C THR A 227 -9.67 -34.50 23.66
N LEU A 228 -9.08 -33.50 23.04
CA LEU A 228 -8.53 -33.56 21.71
C LEU A 228 -7.05 -33.90 21.72
N GLU A 229 -6.61 -34.62 20.69
CA GLU A 229 -5.19 -34.81 20.40
C GLU A 229 -4.68 -33.62 19.57
N ILE A 230 -3.51 -33.11 19.94
CA ILE A 230 -2.79 -32.10 19.19
C ILE A 230 -1.50 -32.73 18.69
N MET A 231 -1.29 -32.77 17.37
CA MET A 231 -0.15 -33.44 16.76
C MET A 231 -0.03 -34.91 17.20
N GLY A 232 -1.17 -35.59 17.35
CA GLY A 232 -1.27 -37.00 17.72
C GLY A 232 -0.98 -37.28 19.21
N GLN A 233 -0.96 -36.27 20.07
CA GLN A 233 -0.75 -36.43 21.51
C GLN A 233 -1.88 -35.79 22.30
N LYS A 234 -2.39 -36.52 23.30
CA LYS A 234 -3.33 -35.95 24.27
C LYS A 234 -2.60 -35.01 25.23
N PRO A 235 -3.20 -33.86 25.57
CA PRO A 235 -2.66 -32.99 26.61
C PRO A 235 -2.58 -33.74 27.93
N ASP A 236 -1.43 -33.65 28.57
CA ASP A 236 -1.18 -34.20 29.93
C ASP A 236 -0.50 -33.18 30.82
N SER A 237 -0.14 -33.58 32.04
CA SER A 237 0.50 -32.69 33.04
C SER A 237 1.90 -32.22 32.65
N PHE A 238 2.48 -32.73 31.56
CA PHE A 238 3.80 -32.35 31.06
C PHE A 238 3.75 -31.36 29.90
N VAL A 239 2.57 -31.07 29.36
CA VAL A 239 2.42 -30.09 28.31
C VAL A 239 2.67 -28.69 28.86
N LEU A 240 3.67 -28.01 28.32
CA LEU A 240 4.05 -26.66 28.76
C LEU A 240 2.96 -25.61 28.46
N SER A 241 2.24 -25.80 27.37
CA SER A 241 1.10 -24.96 27.01
C SER A 241 0.04 -25.83 26.31
N LEU A 242 -1.18 -25.77 26.80
CA LEU A 242 -2.32 -26.39 26.12
C LEU A 242 -2.79 -25.56 24.93
N ASP A 243 -2.40 -24.31 24.91
CA ASP A 243 -3.15 -23.31 24.21
C ASP A 243 -2.34 -22.51 23.18
N ASP A 244 -1.03 -22.72 23.06
CA ASP A 244 -0.10 -22.13 22.09
C ASP A 244 -0.65 -20.92 21.26
N GLY A 245 -0.86 -19.76 21.92
CA GLY A 245 -1.42 -18.58 21.30
C GLY A 245 -2.96 -18.58 21.15
N ALA A 246 -3.64 -19.62 21.58
CA ALA A 246 -5.10 -19.70 21.62
C ALA A 246 -5.57 -20.15 23.02
N PRO A 247 -5.37 -19.33 24.09
CA PRO A 247 -5.66 -19.69 25.46
C PRO A 247 -7.16 -19.91 25.72
N TYR A 248 -8.00 -19.42 24.83
CA TYR A 248 -9.44 -19.66 24.82
C TYR A 248 -9.82 -20.39 23.54
N TRP A 249 -10.51 -21.51 23.71
CA TRP A 249 -10.97 -22.34 22.62
C TRP A 249 -12.17 -23.18 23.11
N PRO A 250 -13.24 -23.36 22.31
CA PRO A 250 -13.42 -22.80 20.97
C PRO A 250 -13.92 -21.34 20.98
N THR A 251 -13.66 -20.62 19.89
CA THR A 251 -14.01 -19.21 19.72
C THR A 251 -14.37 -18.87 18.26
N LEU A 252 -15.01 -17.73 18.04
CA LEU A 252 -15.25 -17.19 16.73
C LEU A 252 -13.96 -16.54 16.18
N THR A 253 -13.70 -16.75 14.87
CA THR A 253 -12.51 -16.27 14.17
C THR A 253 -12.80 -15.45 12.92
N ALA A 254 -14.02 -15.51 12.41
CA ALA A 254 -14.42 -14.76 11.22
C ALA A 254 -15.90 -14.37 11.27
N ILE A 255 -16.21 -13.16 10.80
CA ILE A 255 -17.57 -12.64 10.68
C ILE A 255 -17.69 -11.90 9.35
N ALA A 256 -18.81 -12.09 8.65
CA ALA A 256 -19.23 -11.24 7.54
C ALA A 256 -20.74 -10.99 7.59
N GLU A 257 -21.17 -9.83 7.08
CA GLU A 257 -22.56 -9.53 6.81
C GLU A 257 -22.75 -9.34 5.30
N SER A 258 -23.86 -9.80 4.74
CA SER A 258 -24.22 -9.55 3.35
C SER A 258 -24.31 -8.07 3.05
N GLU A 259 -23.67 -7.60 1.98
CA GLU A 259 -23.75 -6.21 1.52
C GLU A 259 -25.13 -5.86 0.92
N PHE A 260 -25.94 -6.90 0.56
CA PHE A 260 -27.24 -6.73 -0.12
C PHE A 260 -28.42 -6.87 0.83
N THR A 261 -28.29 -7.70 1.86
CA THR A 261 -29.40 -8.02 2.75
C THR A 261 -28.98 -7.86 4.21
N PRO A 262 -29.52 -6.82 4.91
CA PRO A 262 -29.23 -6.64 6.32
C PRO A 262 -29.58 -7.86 7.17
N GLY A 263 -28.68 -8.23 8.09
CA GLY A 263 -28.90 -9.36 9.00
C GLY A 263 -28.72 -10.75 8.39
N VAL A 264 -28.24 -10.86 7.14
CA VAL A 264 -27.67 -12.12 6.63
C VAL A 264 -26.22 -12.17 7.07
N LEU A 265 -25.93 -13.04 8.02
CA LEU A 265 -24.66 -13.16 8.72
C LEU A 265 -23.97 -14.49 8.47
N TYR A 266 -22.66 -14.45 8.36
CA TYR A 266 -21.80 -15.61 8.19
C TYR A 266 -20.72 -15.58 9.27
N VAL A 267 -20.51 -16.71 9.94
CA VAL A 267 -19.54 -16.81 11.05
C VAL A 267 -18.69 -18.07 10.88
N GLY A 268 -17.39 -17.92 11.11
CA GLY A 268 -16.41 -19.00 11.18
C GLY A 268 -15.80 -19.13 12.57
N THR A 269 -15.39 -20.33 12.94
CA THR A 269 -14.80 -20.64 14.24
C THR A 269 -13.46 -21.34 14.12
N ASP A 270 -12.69 -21.39 15.21
CA ASP A 270 -11.42 -22.10 15.30
C ASP A 270 -11.58 -23.63 15.56
N ASP A 271 -12.80 -24.07 15.85
CA ASP A 271 -13.20 -25.47 15.93
C ASP A 271 -13.96 -25.98 14.71
N GLY A 272 -13.84 -25.25 13.59
CA GLY A 272 -14.22 -25.68 12.24
C GLY A 272 -15.68 -25.49 11.88
N GLN A 273 -16.44 -24.67 12.60
CA GLN A 273 -17.84 -24.44 12.25
C GLN A 273 -17.97 -23.26 11.28
N VAL A 274 -18.83 -23.43 10.27
CA VAL A 274 -19.35 -22.35 9.43
C VAL A 274 -20.85 -22.26 9.66
N GLN A 275 -21.29 -21.10 10.15
CA GLN A 275 -22.67 -20.84 10.54
C GLN A 275 -23.27 -19.71 9.71
N VAL A 276 -24.52 -19.84 9.32
CA VAL A 276 -25.25 -18.84 8.54
C VAL A 276 -26.55 -18.46 9.25
N SER A 277 -26.83 -17.18 9.35
CA SER A 277 -28.14 -16.64 9.76
C SER A 277 -28.71 -15.79 8.65
N THR A 278 -30.03 -15.93 8.38
CA THR A 278 -30.77 -15.09 7.43
C THR A 278 -31.79 -14.18 8.15
N ASN A 279 -31.71 -14.10 9.47
CA ASN A 279 -32.68 -13.37 10.28
C ASN A 279 -32.03 -12.63 11.46
N ASP A 280 -30.92 -11.95 11.17
CA ASP A 280 -30.20 -11.07 12.12
C ASP A 280 -29.71 -11.80 13.40
N GLY A 281 -29.27 -13.05 13.23
CA GLY A 281 -28.73 -13.87 14.32
C GLY A 281 -29.76 -14.50 15.24
N HIS A 282 -31.08 -14.39 14.94
CA HIS A 282 -32.12 -15.02 15.76
C HIS A 282 -32.14 -16.53 15.66
N SER A 283 -31.70 -17.07 14.52
CA SER A 283 -31.46 -18.49 14.34
C SER A 283 -30.30 -18.72 13.38
N TRP A 284 -29.65 -19.87 13.53
CA TRP A 284 -28.44 -20.22 12.80
C TRP A 284 -28.57 -21.60 12.16
N GLN A 285 -27.99 -21.72 10.97
CA GLN A 285 -27.82 -22.98 10.27
C GLN A 285 -26.32 -23.32 10.19
N ASN A 286 -25.94 -24.46 10.71
CA ASN A 286 -24.59 -25.00 10.52
C ASN A 286 -24.47 -25.58 9.11
N VAL A 287 -23.58 -25.02 8.30
CA VAL A 287 -23.35 -25.39 6.90
C VAL A 287 -22.04 -26.12 6.67
N THR A 288 -21.26 -26.40 7.73
CA THR A 288 -19.93 -26.99 7.65
C THR A 288 -19.90 -28.27 6.84
N SER A 289 -20.89 -29.16 7.04
CA SER A 289 -21.02 -30.42 6.29
C SER A 289 -21.32 -30.24 4.79
N SER A 290 -21.69 -29.03 4.36
CA SER A 290 -21.93 -28.70 2.96
C SER A 290 -20.66 -28.27 2.21
N LEU A 291 -19.54 -28.02 2.93
CA LEU A 291 -18.27 -27.65 2.33
C LEU A 291 -17.52 -28.89 1.84
N PRO A 292 -17.33 -29.06 0.52
CA PRO A 292 -16.73 -30.29 -0.01
C PRO A 292 -15.28 -30.47 0.47
N GLY A 293 -14.99 -31.59 1.12
CA GLY A 293 -13.65 -31.94 1.59
C GLY A 293 -13.14 -31.09 2.77
N ALA A 294 -14.02 -30.41 3.49
CA ALA A 294 -13.64 -29.69 4.70
C ALA A 294 -13.15 -30.68 5.77
N PRO A 295 -11.97 -30.50 6.36
CA PRO A 295 -11.51 -31.33 7.46
C PRO A 295 -12.26 -31.00 8.76
N ASP A 296 -12.37 -32.00 9.63
CA ASP A 296 -12.88 -31.78 10.97
C ASP A 296 -11.96 -30.84 11.72
N MET A 297 -12.53 -29.92 12.54
CA MET A 297 -11.78 -29.02 13.43
C MET A 297 -10.80 -28.10 12.69
N MET A 298 -11.07 -27.76 11.43
CA MET A 298 -10.30 -26.77 10.68
C MET A 298 -10.40 -25.40 11.33
N TRP A 299 -9.41 -24.56 11.13
CA TRP A 299 -9.48 -23.15 11.54
C TRP A 299 -10.05 -22.31 10.40
N VAL A 300 -11.22 -21.71 10.59
CA VAL A 300 -11.81 -20.79 9.60
C VAL A 300 -11.14 -19.44 9.71
N ASN A 301 -10.22 -19.12 8.82
CA ASN A 301 -9.44 -17.87 8.87
C ASN A 301 -10.23 -16.64 8.45
N HIS A 302 -11.07 -16.81 7.43
CA HIS A 302 -11.73 -15.69 6.80
C HIS A 302 -13.05 -16.11 6.17
N VAL A 303 -14.06 -15.28 6.38
CA VAL A 303 -15.34 -15.30 5.67
C VAL A 303 -15.52 -13.96 4.99
N PHE A 304 -15.84 -13.97 3.70
CA PHE A 304 -16.03 -12.77 2.92
C PHE A 304 -17.33 -12.81 2.13
N ALA A 305 -18.26 -11.91 2.43
CA ALA A 305 -19.47 -11.71 1.63
C ALA A 305 -19.17 -10.82 0.42
N SER A 306 -19.62 -11.23 -0.76
CA SER A 306 -19.44 -10.46 -1.99
C SER A 306 -20.06 -9.07 -1.87
N LYS A 307 -19.35 -8.07 -2.42
CA LYS A 307 -19.85 -6.68 -2.55
C LYS A 307 -20.50 -6.42 -3.90
N THR A 308 -20.43 -7.38 -4.82
CA THR A 308 -20.86 -7.21 -6.21
C THR A 308 -21.96 -8.18 -6.63
N VAL A 309 -22.04 -9.36 -5.98
CA VAL A 309 -22.99 -10.44 -6.31
C VAL A 309 -23.79 -10.85 -5.08
N SER A 310 -25.10 -10.65 -5.13
CA SER A 310 -25.99 -11.06 -4.04
C SER A 310 -25.99 -12.58 -3.82
N GLY A 311 -25.96 -13.01 -2.57
CA GLY A 311 -25.92 -14.42 -2.17
C GLY A 311 -24.55 -15.10 -2.28
N ARG A 312 -23.53 -14.40 -2.81
CA ARG A 312 -22.19 -14.95 -2.91
C ARG A 312 -21.40 -14.73 -1.63
N VAL A 313 -20.76 -15.80 -1.15
CA VAL A 313 -19.89 -15.76 0.02
C VAL A 313 -18.71 -16.71 -0.15
N TYR A 314 -17.57 -16.37 0.42
CA TYR A 314 -16.34 -17.13 0.38
C TYR A 314 -15.91 -17.54 1.78
N VAL A 315 -15.32 -18.73 1.91
CA VAL A 315 -14.71 -19.23 3.14
C VAL A 315 -13.30 -19.70 2.84
N ALA A 316 -12.33 -19.15 3.55
CA ALA A 316 -10.95 -19.64 3.56
C ALA A 316 -10.62 -20.21 4.94
N ALA A 317 -10.02 -21.41 4.96
CA ALA A 317 -9.62 -22.08 6.18
C ALA A 317 -8.21 -22.69 6.06
N ASN A 318 -7.65 -23.09 7.19
CA ASN A 318 -6.42 -23.87 7.26
C ASN A 318 -6.54 -24.97 8.32
N ASN A 319 -5.63 -25.92 8.25
CA ASN A 319 -5.59 -27.06 9.18
C ASN A 319 -4.16 -27.43 9.61
N TYR A 320 -3.21 -26.49 9.45
CA TYR A 320 -1.78 -26.76 9.74
C TYR A 320 -1.52 -27.15 11.19
N ARG A 321 -2.40 -26.77 12.14
CA ARG A 321 -2.32 -27.21 13.55
C ARG A 321 -2.53 -28.71 13.72
N ASN A 322 -3.12 -29.36 12.72
CA ASN A 322 -3.31 -30.82 12.64
C ASN A 322 -2.37 -31.45 11.60
N ASP A 323 -1.22 -30.79 11.30
CA ASP A 323 -0.22 -31.25 10.33
C ASP A 323 -0.77 -31.43 8.91
N ASP A 324 -1.77 -30.64 8.55
CA ASP A 324 -2.41 -30.63 7.25
C ASP A 324 -2.32 -29.22 6.63
N ASN A 325 -1.45 -29.06 5.65
CA ASN A 325 -1.16 -27.81 4.97
C ASN A 325 -1.95 -27.65 3.65
N ALA A 326 -2.96 -28.45 3.41
CA ALA A 326 -3.76 -28.37 2.18
C ALA A 326 -4.49 -27.03 2.05
N ASN A 327 -4.85 -26.68 0.82
CA ASN A 327 -5.56 -25.46 0.50
C ASN A 327 -7.07 -25.66 0.71
N TYR A 328 -7.68 -24.81 1.51
CA TYR A 328 -9.10 -24.85 1.82
C TYR A 328 -9.76 -23.53 1.45
N LEU A 329 -10.51 -23.52 0.34
CA LEU A 329 -11.20 -22.35 -0.18
C LEU A 329 -12.50 -22.75 -0.84
N TRP A 330 -13.61 -22.17 -0.42
CA TRP A 330 -14.94 -22.45 -0.95
C TRP A 330 -15.69 -21.18 -1.29
N ARG A 331 -16.64 -21.33 -2.21
CA ARG A 331 -17.59 -20.30 -2.62
C ARG A 331 -19.01 -20.85 -2.62
N SER A 332 -19.93 -20.07 -2.10
CA SER A 332 -21.38 -20.24 -2.24
C SER A 332 -21.95 -19.12 -3.13
N GLU A 333 -23.05 -19.41 -3.85
CA GLU A 333 -23.81 -18.45 -4.66
C GLU A 333 -25.25 -18.24 -4.15
N ASP A 334 -25.59 -18.86 -3.02
CA ASP A 334 -26.96 -18.97 -2.50
C ASP A 334 -27.04 -18.77 -0.99
N ASP A 335 -26.38 -17.71 -0.49
CA ASP A 335 -26.32 -17.34 0.94
C ASP A 335 -25.81 -18.48 1.85
N GLY A 336 -24.86 -19.31 1.33
CA GLY A 336 -24.21 -20.36 2.11
C GLY A 336 -24.98 -21.69 2.17
N ILE A 337 -26.01 -21.91 1.35
CA ILE A 337 -26.75 -23.16 1.32
C ILE A 337 -25.95 -24.27 0.64
N THR A 338 -25.38 -23.98 -0.54
CA THR A 338 -24.50 -24.89 -1.29
C THR A 338 -23.12 -24.31 -1.50
N TRP A 339 -22.11 -25.16 -1.57
CA TRP A 339 -20.71 -24.79 -1.65
C TRP A 339 -19.95 -25.52 -2.73
N SER A 340 -19.00 -24.84 -3.34
CA SER A 340 -18.05 -25.38 -4.30
C SER A 340 -16.63 -25.05 -3.86
N ALA A 341 -15.71 -26.00 -3.93
CA ALA A 341 -14.30 -25.73 -3.78
C ALA A 341 -13.78 -24.97 -5.00
N ILE A 342 -13.00 -23.91 -4.79
CA ILE A 342 -12.47 -23.04 -5.84
C ILE A 342 -10.94 -22.89 -5.76
N THR A 343 -10.24 -23.95 -5.34
CA THR A 343 -8.79 -24.00 -5.31
C THR A 343 -8.16 -24.23 -6.69
N GLY A 344 -8.95 -24.67 -7.68
CA GLY A 344 -8.52 -24.83 -9.08
C GLY A 344 -7.16 -25.51 -9.22
N ASP A 345 -6.24 -24.82 -9.90
CA ASP A 345 -4.85 -25.24 -10.10
C ASP A 345 -3.86 -24.60 -9.09
N LEU A 346 -4.35 -24.02 -7.99
CA LEU A 346 -3.51 -23.48 -6.94
C LEU A 346 -2.54 -24.56 -6.42
N PRO A 347 -1.22 -24.34 -6.45
CA PRO A 347 -0.26 -25.32 -5.94
C PRO A 347 -0.57 -25.71 -4.50
N GLY A 348 -0.38 -26.97 -4.14
CA GLY A 348 -0.65 -27.50 -2.80
C GLY A 348 0.18 -26.82 -1.71
N GLU A 349 -0.28 -26.95 -0.47
CA GLU A 349 0.45 -26.53 0.74
C GLU A 349 0.76 -25.03 0.82
N ARG A 350 -0.22 -24.16 0.49
CA ARG A 350 -0.06 -22.71 0.57
C ARG A 350 -0.51 -22.12 1.90
N VAL A 351 -1.29 -22.85 2.70
CA VAL A 351 -1.86 -22.37 3.97
C VAL A 351 -2.51 -21.00 3.80
N LEU A 352 -3.78 -21.02 3.41
CA LEU A 352 -4.50 -19.81 3.02
C LEU A 352 -4.81 -18.93 4.24
N ARG A 353 -4.68 -17.61 4.10
CA ARG A 353 -4.89 -16.62 5.17
C ARG A 353 -6.14 -15.78 4.93
N THR A 354 -6.33 -15.27 3.73
CA THR A 354 -7.43 -14.35 3.41
C THR A 354 -7.84 -14.49 1.94
N VAL A 355 -9.11 -14.23 1.64
CA VAL A 355 -9.66 -14.15 0.28
C VAL A 355 -10.46 -12.86 0.12
N ARG A 356 -10.32 -12.21 -1.03
CA ARG A 356 -11.15 -11.07 -1.41
C ARG A 356 -11.63 -11.24 -2.85
N GLU A 357 -12.90 -10.91 -3.08
CA GLU A 357 -13.41 -10.64 -4.41
C GLU A 357 -13.07 -9.22 -4.81
N ASP A 358 -12.71 -9.03 -6.08
CA ASP A 358 -12.41 -7.70 -6.59
C ASP A 358 -13.68 -6.82 -6.65
N PRO A 359 -13.62 -5.57 -6.22
CA PRO A 359 -14.80 -4.70 -6.18
C PRO A 359 -15.32 -4.24 -7.55
N ARG A 360 -14.54 -4.43 -8.63
CA ARG A 360 -14.89 -4.02 -10.00
C ARG A 360 -15.21 -5.20 -10.92
N ASN A 361 -14.60 -6.37 -10.63
CA ASN A 361 -14.79 -7.59 -11.44
C ASN A 361 -14.96 -8.80 -10.52
N PRO A 362 -16.20 -9.33 -10.36
CA PRO A 362 -16.49 -10.44 -9.46
C PRO A 362 -15.86 -11.79 -9.86
N ASP A 363 -15.32 -11.92 -11.06
CA ASP A 363 -14.56 -13.08 -11.48
C ASP A 363 -13.09 -13.02 -11.07
N VAL A 364 -12.62 -11.86 -10.62
CA VAL A 364 -11.28 -11.68 -10.10
C VAL A 364 -11.24 -11.90 -8.60
N LEU A 365 -10.35 -12.79 -8.18
CA LEU A 365 -10.13 -13.12 -6.77
C LEU A 365 -8.68 -12.85 -6.37
N TRP A 366 -8.50 -12.38 -5.14
CA TRP A 366 -7.23 -12.13 -4.51
C TRP A 366 -7.10 -13.00 -3.28
N LEU A 367 -5.95 -13.66 -3.12
CA LEU A 367 -5.71 -14.61 -2.06
C LEU A 367 -4.37 -14.32 -1.39
N GLY A 368 -4.39 -14.08 -0.07
CA GLY A 368 -3.20 -14.03 0.77
C GLY A 368 -2.92 -15.42 1.36
N ALA A 369 -1.67 -15.83 1.32
CA ALA A 369 -1.23 -17.12 1.82
C ALA A 369 0.04 -17.00 2.67
N GLU A 370 0.45 -18.09 3.32
CA GLU A 370 1.73 -18.16 4.03
C GLU A 370 2.92 -17.84 3.12
N PHE A 371 2.81 -18.10 1.83
CA PHE A 371 3.84 -17.82 0.85
C PHE A 371 3.24 -17.03 -0.31
N GLY A 372 3.19 -15.68 -0.14
CA GLY A 372 2.86 -14.74 -1.21
C GLY A 372 1.38 -14.45 -1.42
N VAL A 373 1.12 -13.81 -2.54
CA VAL A 373 -0.21 -13.43 -3.02
C VAL A 373 -0.54 -14.20 -4.28
N TRP A 374 -1.76 -14.68 -4.36
CA TRP A 374 -2.29 -15.38 -5.52
C TRP A 374 -3.48 -14.62 -6.08
N TRP A 375 -3.60 -14.63 -7.39
CA TRP A 375 -4.62 -13.93 -8.12
C TRP A 375 -5.27 -14.85 -9.14
N SER A 376 -6.60 -14.77 -9.25
CA SER A 376 -7.40 -15.50 -10.24
C SER A 376 -8.23 -14.51 -11.05
N TRP A 377 -8.35 -14.72 -12.36
CA TRP A 377 -9.17 -13.91 -13.26
C TRP A 377 -10.48 -14.59 -13.68
N ASN A 378 -10.75 -15.79 -13.19
CA ASN A 378 -11.87 -16.64 -13.61
C ASN A 378 -12.52 -17.38 -12.44
N GLY A 379 -12.73 -16.69 -11.33
CA GLY A 379 -13.49 -17.19 -10.19
C GLY A 379 -12.85 -18.35 -9.43
N GLY A 380 -11.52 -18.49 -9.49
CA GLY A 380 -10.76 -19.51 -8.77
C GLY A 380 -10.53 -20.80 -9.57
N GLU A 381 -10.81 -20.81 -10.88
CA GLU A 381 -10.47 -21.95 -11.74
C GLU A 381 -8.96 -22.04 -12.00
N ASN A 382 -8.33 -20.88 -12.25
CA ASN A 382 -6.88 -20.77 -12.41
C ASN A 382 -6.30 -19.70 -11.49
N TRP A 383 -5.14 -20.00 -10.93
CA TRP A 383 -4.43 -19.13 -10.00
C TRP A 383 -3.01 -18.83 -10.48
N VAL A 384 -2.60 -17.58 -10.34
CA VAL A 384 -1.24 -17.11 -10.67
C VAL A 384 -0.64 -16.41 -9.45
N GLU A 385 0.61 -16.71 -9.17
CA GLU A 385 1.35 -16.00 -8.14
C GLU A 385 1.66 -14.56 -8.59
N LEU A 386 1.32 -13.57 -7.75
CA LEU A 386 1.65 -12.18 -7.98
C LEU A 386 3.04 -11.88 -7.40
N VAL A 387 4.06 -11.94 -8.23
CA VAL A 387 5.45 -11.73 -7.80
C VAL A 387 5.80 -10.24 -7.69
N ALA A 388 5.59 -9.44 -8.73
CA ALA A 388 5.70 -7.96 -8.78
C ALA A 388 6.75 -7.33 -7.84
N GLY A 389 7.92 -7.99 -7.66
CA GLY A 389 8.97 -7.54 -6.75
C GLY A 389 8.73 -7.85 -5.27
N LEU A 390 7.61 -8.47 -4.93
CA LEU A 390 7.31 -8.90 -3.57
C LEU A 390 8.22 -10.07 -3.16
N PRO A 391 8.93 -9.99 -2.01
CA PRO A 391 9.69 -11.14 -1.51
C PRO A 391 8.75 -12.25 -1.05
N THR A 392 9.27 -13.49 -0.97
CA THR A 392 8.50 -14.61 -0.40
C THR A 392 8.26 -14.38 1.08
N LEU A 393 7.00 -14.21 1.47
CA LEU A 393 6.57 -13.91 2.83
C LEU A 393 5.08 -14.19 3.01
N ALA A 394 4.64 -14.28 4.27
CA ALA A 394 3.23 -14.42 4.58
C ALA A 394 2.46 -13.12 4.34
N VAL A 395 1.34 -13.21 3.65
CA VAL A 395 0.38 -12.13 3.46
C VAL A 395 -0.88 -12.47 4.26
N ASN A 396 -0.97 -11.90 5.43
CA ASN A 396 -2.04 -12.22 6.38
C ASN A 396 -3.38 -11.57 5.99
N ASP A 397 -3.32 -10.37 5.40
CA ASP A 397 -4.53 -9.69 4.93
C ASP A 397 -4.24 -8.80 3.71
N LEU A 398 -5.28 -8.51 2.95
CA LEU A 398 -5.21 -7.62 1.79
C LEU A 398 -6.54 -6.90 1.59
N VAL A 399 -6.48 -5.73 0.97
CA VAL A 399 -7.65 -4.93 0.62
C VAL A 399 -7.42 -4.20 -0.71
N ILE A 400 -8.46 -4.12 -1.55
CA ILE A 400 -8.44 -3.29 -2.75
C ILE A 400 -9.14 -1.98 -2.42
N HIS A 401 -8.44 -0.83 -2.61
CA HIS A 401 -9.03 0.47 -2.34
C HIS A 401 -10.10 0.80 -3.39
N PRO A 402 -11.37 1.05 -3.02
CA PRO A 402 -12.48 1.09 -3.98
C PRO A 402 -12.43 2.25 -4.96
N ARG A 403 -11.84 3.40 -4.59
CA ARG A 403 -11.68 4.58 -5.45
C ARG A 403 -10.39 4.53 -6.26
N ASP A 404 -9.24 4.34 -5.58
CA ASP A 404 -7.91 4.49 -6.18
C ASP A 404 -7.44 3.20 -6.87
N ASN A 405 -8.15 2.09 -6.61
CA ASN A 405 -7.92 0.80 -7.24
C ASN A 405 -6.54 0.20 -6.95
N ASP A 406 -6.03 0.49 -5.75
CA ASP A 406 -4.76 -0.02 -5.26
C ASP A 406 -4.97 -1.31 -4.48
N LEU A 407 -4.08 -2.28 -4.66
CA LEU A 407 -4.01 -3.48 -3.82
C LEU A 407 -3.05 -3.23 -2.66
N VAL A 408 -3.59 -3.21 -1.45
CA VAL A 408 -2.82 -3.02 -0.20
C VAL A 408 -2.66 -4.35 0.49
N LEU A 409 -1.41 -4.72 0.82
CA LEU A 409 -1.04 -5.99 1.44
C LEU A 409 -0.51 -5.76 2.85
N GLY A 410 -1.07 -6.45 3.83
CA GLY A 410 -0.54 -6.57 5.18
C GLY A 410 0.35 -7.81 5.28
N THR A 411 1.67 -7.63 5.38
CA THR A 411 2.62 -8.73 5.39
C THR A 411 3.15 -9.02 6.79
N HIS A 412 3.39 -10.29 7.06
CA HIS A 412 3.96 -10.69 8.34
C HIS A 412 5.48 -10.78 8.26
N GLY A 413 6.14 -9.61 8.36
CA GLY A 413 7.60 -9.51 8.40
C GLY A 413 8.21 -8.39 7.54
N ARG A 414 7.50 -7.84 6.55
CA ARG A 414 8.03 -6.83 5.63
C ARG A 414 7.14 -5.59 5.47
N GLY A 415 6.28 -5.33 6.43
CA GLY A 415 5.45 -4.14 6.43
C GLY A 415 4.26 -4.19 5.49
N ILE A 416 3.82 -3.02 5.06
CA ILE A 416 2.73 -2.84 4.10
C ILE A 416 3.32 -2.66 2.70
N TRP A 417 2.71 -3.33 1.72
CA TRP A 417 3.01 -3.15 0.30
C TRP A 417 1.77 -2.67 -0.42
N ILE A 418 1.95 -1.76 -1.38
CA ILE A 418 0.87 -1.25 -2.22
C ILE A 418 1.26 -1.46 -3.68
N LEU A 419 0.39 -2.14 -4.43
CA LEU A 419 0.44 -2.17 -5.88
C LEU A 419 -0.59 -1.16 -6.38
N ASP A 420 -0.08 -0.06 -6.91
CA ASP A 420 -0.93 1.02 -7.44
C ASP A 420 -1.68 0.55 -8.68
N GLN A 421 -2.97 0.82 -8.75
CA GLN A 421 -3.86 0.61 -9.89
C GLN A 421 -3.77 -0.81 -10.49
N VAL A 422 -4.66 -1.71 -10.05
CA VAL A 422 -4.67 -3.12 -10.48
C VAL A 422 -5.59 -3.40 -11.68
N ASN A 423 -6.04 -2.38 -12.40
CA ASN A 423 -6.98 -2.53 -13.51
C ASN A 423 -6.51 -3.50 -14.61
N ALA A 424 -5.21 -3.58 -14.90
CA ALA A 424 -4.70 -4.58 -15.84
C ALA A 424 -4.99 -6.03 -15.41
N LEU A 425 -4.95 -6.30 -14.11
CA LEU A 425 -5.26 -7.61 -13.54
C LEU A 425 -6.78 -7.85 -13.48
N GLN A 426 -7.57 -6.80 -13.29
CA GLN A 426 -9.04 -6.87 -13.29
C GLN A 426 -9.64 -7.10 -14.68
N GLU A 427 -9.00 -6.59 -15.73
CA GLU A 427 -9.43 -6.72 -17.12
C GLU A 427 -8.86 -7.95 -17.80
N MET A 428 -7.90 -8.65 -17.20
CA MET A 428 -7.26 -9.82 -17.79
C MET A 428 -8.30 -10.90 -18.11
N THR A 429 -8.14 -11.50 -19.28
CA THR A 429 -8.95 -12.65 -19.75
C THR A 429 -8.07 -13.63 -20.48
N SER A 430 -8.56 -14.85 -20.68
CA SER A 430 -7.87 -15.84 -21.55
C SER A 430 -7.68 -15.34 -22.98
N ALA A 431 -8.58 -14.48 -23.48
CA ALA A 431 -8.45 -13.88 -24.80
C ALA A 431 -7.31 -12.86 -24.85
N ILE A 432 -7.16 -12.01 -23.83
CA ILE A 432 -6.04 -11.06 -23.72
C ILE A 432 -4.73 -11.84 -23.57
N ALA A 433 -4.68 -12.84 -22.69
CA ALA A 433 -3.50 -13.66 -22.48
C ALA A 433 -3.02 -14.40 -23.75
N ALA A 434 -3.94 -14.68 -24.70
CA ALA A 434 -3.65 -15.31 -25.99
C ALA A 434 -3.37 -14.28 -27.10
N SER A 435 -3.60 -12.99 -26.90
CA SER A 435 -3.38 -11.94 -27.90
C SER A 435 -1.90 -11.60 -28.05
N ALA A 436 -1.54 -11.00 -29.19
CA ALA A 436 -0.19 -10.47 -29.43
C ALA A 436 0.08 -9.25 -28.53
N SER A 437 -0.89 -8.35 -28.44
CA SER A 437 -0.80 -7.14 -27.59
C SER A 437 -2.17 -6.66 -27.15
N HIS A 438 -2.22 -5.89 -26.07
CA HIS A 438 -3.43 -5.24 -25.57
C HIS A 438 -3.05 -4.00 -24.73
N LEU A 439 -3.86 -2.95 -24.80
CA LEU A 439 -3.73 -1.75 -23.96
C LEU A 439 -4.90 -1.71 -22.98
N PHE A 440 -4.61 -1.83 -21.69
CA PHE A 440 -5.62 -1.79 -20.63
C PHE A 440 -6.19 -0.39 -20.43
N SER A 441 -7.32 -0.27 -19.74
CA SER A 441 -7.88 1.02 -19.36
C SER A 441 -6.90 1.81 -18.50
N ILE A 442 -6.97 3.15 -18.58
CA ILE A 442 -6.08 4.04 -17.86
C ILE A 442 -6.89 4.88 -16.88
N GLU A 443 -6.54 4.79 -15.61
CA GLU A 443 -7.21 5.58 -14.55
C GLU A 443 -6.93 7.07 -14.70
N PRO A 444 -7.82 7.93 -14.20
CA PRO A 444 -7.56 9.37 -14.16
C PRO A 444 -6.30 9.70 -13.37
N ALA A 445 -5.46 10.58 -13.90
CA ALA A 445 -4.19 10.95 -13.28
C ALA A 445 -4.17 12.43 -12.84
N GLU A 446 -3.56 12.70 -11.70
CA GLU A 446 -3.48 14.02 -11.09
C GLU A 446 -2.06 14.62 -11.22
N GLN A 447 -1.98 15.90 -11.52
CA GLN A 447 -0.71 16.64 -11.67
C GLN A 447 -0.15 17.06 -10.32
N ILE A 448 0.12 16.11 -9.44
CA ILE A 448 0.59 16.38 -8.07
C ILE A 448 1.91 17.14 -8.07
N ARG A 449 1.94 18.27 -7.34
CA ARG A 449 3.14 19.06 -7.11
C ARG A 449 3.82 18.63 -5.83
N TYR A 450 4.83 17.80 -5.98
CA TYR A 450 5.69 17.43 -4.87
C TYR A 450 6.67 18.58 -4.54
N ARG A 451 6.94 18.76 -3.25
CA ARG A 451 7.97 19.68 -2.78
C ARG A 451 8.88 18.98 -1.78
N GLY A 452 10.16 19.33 -1.80
CA GLY A 452 11.06 19.01 -0.69
C GLY A 452 10.74 19.93 0.49
N ASP A 453 10.43 19.37 1.65
CA ASP A 453 10.17 20.15 2.87
C ASP A 453 11.17 19.86 3.99
N ARG A 454 12.19 19.07 3.66
CA ARG A 454 13.27 18.73 4.58
C ARG A 454 14.62 19.24 4.07
N GLY A 455 15.47 19.60 5.04
CA GLY A 455 16.87 19.93 4.77
C GLY A 455 17.73 18.69 4.61
N HIS A 456 19.00 18.81 4.90
CA HIS A 456 19.96 17.72 4.85
C HIS A 456 19.79 16.77 6.05
N THR A 457 19.10 15.66 5.86
CA THR A 457 18.73 14.69 6.92
C THR A 457 19.65 13.47 6.98
N GLY A 458 20.57 13.32 6.01
CA GLY A 458 21.36 12.10 5.85
C GLY A 458 20.54 10.97 5.22
N ASN A 459 21.05 9.75 5.31
CA ASN A 459 20.45 8.56 4.71
C ASN A 459 20.03 7.49 5.74
N MET A 460 20.02 7.85 7.03
CA MET A 460 19.57 6.97 8.12
C MET A 460 18.10 7.29 8.49
N ILE A 461 17.25 7.47 7.47
CA ILE A 461 15.81 7.71 7.58
C ILE A 461 15.11 6.73 6.65
N PHE A 462 14.05 6.10 7.13
CA PHE A 462 13.16 5.31 6.28
C PHE A 462 12.31 6.26 5.42
N GLU A 463 12.25 5.99 4.13
CA GLU A 463 11.44 6.72 3.16
C GLU A 463 10.64 5.69 2.35
N GLY A 464 9.33 5.65 2.56
CA GLY A 464 8.40 4.89 1.71
C GLY A 464 8.10 5.64 0.43
N GLU A 465 8.01 4.95 -0.70
CA GLU A 465 7.78 5.57 -1.99
C GLU A 465 6.35 6.14 -2.09
N ASN A 466 6.20 7.29 -2.75
CA ASN A 466 4.91 7.75 -3.23
C ASN A 466 4.49 6.93 -4.47
N PRO A 467 3.18 6.89 -4.81
CA PRO A 467 2.73 6.37 -6.10
C PRO A 467 3.46 6.99 -7.28
N PRO A 468 3.57 6.31 -8.43
CA PRO A 468 4.17 6.86 -9.64
C PRO A 468 3.57 8.22 -10.02
N ALA A 469 4.42 9.24 -10.22
CA ALA A 469 3.96 10.60 -10.54
C ALA A 469 3.52 10.71 -12.00
N GLY A 470 2.25 10.43 -12.28
CA GLY A 470 1.71 10.51 -13.63
C GLY A 470 0.58 9.54 -13.92
N ALA A 471 0.28 9.33 -15.19
CA ALA A 471 -0.65 8.32 -15.65
C ALA A 471 0.06 6.98 -15.80
N ILE A 472 -0.43 5.97 -15.11
CA ILE A 472 0.03 4.59 -15.23
C ILE A 472 -0.62 4.00 -16.49
N ILE A 473 0.22 3.45 -17.36
CA ILE A 473 -0.18 2.87 -18.65
C ILE A 473 0.27 1.42 -18.64
N ASP A 474 -0.68 0.52 -18.39
CA ASP A 474 -0.43 -0.90 -18.41
C ASP A 474 -0.82 -1.50 -19.77
N PHE A 475 0.00 -2.43 -20.27
CA PHE A 475 -0.24 -3.11 -21.52
C PHE A 475 0.30 -4.54 -21.49
N TRP A 476 -0.31 -5.40 -22.29
CA TRP A 476 0.06 -6.80 -22.46
C TRP A 476 0.88 -7.01 -23.71
N LEU A 477 1.91 -7.86 -23.64
CA LEU A 477 2.64 -8.40 -24.77
C LEU A 477 2.69 -9.94 -24.71
N GLY A 478 2.28 -10.59 -25.79
CA GLY A 478 2.33 -12.03 -25.92
C GLY A 478 3.75 -12.58 -26.08
N SER A 479 4.69 -11.78 -26.58
CA SER A 479 6.11 -12.10 -26.76
C SER A 479 7.00 -10.93 -26.38
N ALA A 480 8.25 -11.21 -26.03
CA ALA A 480 9.27 -10.20 -25.76
C ALA A 480 9.98 -9.74 -27.04
N GLY A 481 10.55 -8.52 -27.02
CA GLY A 481 11.39 -7.97 -28.10
C GLY A 481 10.60 -7.32 -29.23
N GLU A 482 9.31 -7.05 -29.05
CA GLU A 482 8.49 -6.26 -29.97
C GLU A 482 8.91 -4.78 -29.94
N ASP A 483 8.81 -4.10 -31.09
CA ASP A 483 8.95 -2.65 -31.15
C ASP A 483 7.71 -1.99 -30.54
N VAL A 484 7.87 -1.42 -29.35
CA VAL A 484 6.80 -0.77 -28.59
C VAL A 484 6.98 0.74 -28.63
N ALA A 485 5.93 1.44 -29.07
CA ALA A 485 5.88 2.90 -29.03
C ALA A 485 4.57 3.35 -28.34
N ILE A 486 4.70 4.24 -27.37
CA ILE A 486 3.56 4.86 -26.69
C ILE A 486 3.61 6.36 -26.97
N THR A 487 2.51 6.88 -27.54
CA THR A 487 2.32 8.31 -27.80
C THR A 487 1.06 8.82 -27.13
N VAL A 488 1.07 10.08 -26.74
CA VAL A 488 -0.07 10.75 -26.09
C VAL A 488 -0.53 11.91 -26.96
N HIS A 489 -1.83 11.99 -27.21
CA HIS A 489 -2.44 12.98 -28.10
C HIS A 489 -3.49 13.80 -27.34
N ASN A 490 -3.56 15.10 -27.66
CA ASN A 490 -4.60 15.97 -27.14
C ASN A 490 -5.95 15.79 -27.91
N ALA A 491 -6.97 16.53 -27.49
CA ALA A 491 -8.31 16.44 -28.07
C ALA A 491 -8.37 16.82 -29.56
N SER A 492 -7.39 17.54 -30.13
CA SER A 492 -7.26 17.82 -31.54
C SER A 492 -6.49 16.76 -32.34
N GLY A 493 -6.02 15.70 -31.66
CA GLY A 493 -5.24 14.61 -32.27
C GLY A 493 -3.76 14.93 -32.43
N GLU A 494 -3.29 16.07 -31.92
CA GLU A 494 -1.88 16.45 -31.91
C GLU A 494 -1.11 15.66 -30.87
N GLU A 495 0.05 15.11 -31.22
CA GLU A 495 0.95 14.42 -30.29
C GLU A 495 1.56 15.44 -29.33
N VAL A 496 1.38 15.18 -28.02
CA VAL A 496 1.89 16.02 -26.95
C VAL A 496 3.04 15.39 -26.19
N ALA A 497 3.13 14.04 -26.22
CA ALA A 497 4.21 13.33 -25.54
C ALA A 497 4.48 11.95 -26.16
N THR A 498 5.72 11.47 -25.96
CA THR A 498 6.12 10.08 -26.14
C THR A 498 6.49 9.49 -24.79
N VAL A 499 6.19 8.20 -24.56
CA VAL A 499 6.44 7.51 -23.30
C VAL A 499 7.32 6.28 -23.57
N SER A 500 8.45 6.19 -22.87
CA SER A 500 9.32 5.02 -22.98
C SER A 500 8.69 3.83 -22.25
N ALA A 501 8.74 2.66 -22.88
CA ALA A 501 8.19 1.43 -22.33
C ALA A 501 9.17 0.27 -22.50
N ALA A 502 9.08 -0.71 -21.62
CA ALA A 502 9.76 -2.00 -21.78
C ALA A 502 8.94 -2.89 -22.72
N GLY A 503 9.62 -3.80 -23.43
CA GLY A 503 8.99 -4.77 -24.35
C GLY A 503 9.15 -6.19 -23.83
N GLU A 504 8.68 -6.50 -22.62
CA GLU A 504 8.77 -7.83 -22.02
C GLU A 504 7.47 -8.61 -22.21
N ARG A 505 7.56 -9.93 -22.27
CA ARG A 505 6.36 -10.77 -22.32
C ARG A 505 5.59 -10.65 -21.01
N GLY A 506 4.29 -10.45 -21.09
CA GLY A 506 3.40 -10.30 -19.95
C GLY A 506 2.84 -8.89 -19.83
N VAL A 507 2.41 -8.53 -18.64
CA VAL A 507 1.96 -7.17 -18.31
C VAL A 507 3.18 -6.28 -18.12
N ASN A 508 3.20 -5.18 -18.87
CA ASN A 508 4.22 -4.13 -18.81
C ASN A 508 3.59 -2.86 -18.28
N ARG A 509 4.35 -2.07 -17.54
CA ARG A 509 3.92 -0.76 -17.01
C ARG A 509 4.82 0.35 -17.48
N ALA A 510 4.20 1.41 -18.03
CA ALA A 510 4.84 2.67 -18.36
C ALA A 510 4.15 3.81 -17.61
N VAL A 511 4.84 4.94 -17.44
CA VAL A 511 4.28 6.11 -16.73
C VAL A 511 4.47 7.35 -17.57
N TRP A 512 3.36 8.00 -17.92
CA TRP A 512 3.39 9.33 -18.52
C TRP A 512 3.37 10.40 -17.40
N ASN A 513 4.39 11.23 -17.34
CA ASN A 513 4.57 12.26 -16.31
C ASN A 513 3.64 13.49 -16.46
N LEU A 514 2.61 13.42 -17.31
CA LEU A 514 1.61 14.45 -17.59
C LEU A 514 2.22 15.75 -18.15
N ARG A 515 3.36 15.63 -18.87
CA ARG A 515 4.06 16.76 -19.46
C ARG A 515 4.19 16.62 -20.98
N HIS A 516 4.39 17.75 -21.63
CA HIS A 516 4.76 17.78 -23.04
C HIS A 516 6.18 17.23 -23.24
N GLY A 517 6.41 16.55 -24.37
CA GLY A 517 7.70 16.04 -24.81
C GLY A 517 7.95 14.58 -24.39
N SER A 518 9.21 14.14 -24.40
CA SER A 518 9.56 12.75 -24.13
C SER A 518 9.60 12.47 -22.62
N SER A 519 8.84 11.48 -22.19
CA SER A 519 8.91 10.89 -20.86
C SER A 519 9.87 9.70 -20.92
N GLY A 520 11.14 9.89 -20.56
CA GLY A 520 12.12 8.82 -20.47
C GLY A 520 11.83 7.93 -19.27
N GLY A 521 11.84 6.60 -19.47
CA GLY A 521 11.86 5.62 -18.38
C GLY A 521 13.17 5.76 -17.60
N GLY A 522 13.07 6.28 -16.42
CA GLY A 522 14.16 6.36 -15.46
C GLY A 522 13.57 6.42 -14.08
N GLY A 523 13.81 5.34 -13.30
CA GLY A 523 13.37 5.23 -11.93
C GLY A 523 13.65 6.49 -11.12
N GLY A 524 12.81 6.73 -10.13
CA GLY A 524 12.87 7.85 -9.20
C GLY A 524 14.26 8.08 -8.60
N GLY A 525 15.09 8.78 -9.33
CA GLY A 525 16.40 9.25 -8.88
C GLY A 525 16.21 10.62 -8.23
N ARG A 526 16.47 10.69 -6.93
CA ARG A 526 16.58 11.91 -6.13
C ARG A 526 17.29 13.01 -6.90
N GLY A 527 16.60 14.16 -7.06
CA GLY A 527 17.12 15.50 -7.13
C GLY A 527 18.41 15.72 -7.89
N GLY A 528 18.49 15.32 -9.17
CA GLY A 528 19.54 15.81 -10.04
C GLY A 528 19.14 17.21 -10.53
N PHE A 529 19.96 18.21 -10.30
CA PHE A 529 19.90 19.55 -10.94
C PHE A 529 20.15 19.48 -12.46
N GLY A 530 20.00 18.32 -13.06
CA GLY A 530 20.12 18.07 -14.48
C GLY A 530 18.77 18.30 -15.15
N GLY A 531 18.48 19.53 -15.54
CA GLY A 531 17.34 19.90 -16.38
C GLY A 531 17.43 19.26 -17.76
N GLY A 532 17.04 17.99 -17.89
CA GLY A 532 16.64 17.42 -19.16
C GLY A 532 15.48 18.23 -19.75
N ASN A 533 15.19 18.05 -21.03
CA ASN A 533 14.14 18.75 -21.77
C ASN A 533 12.71 18.38 -21.32
N ILE A 534 12.41 18.52 -20.02
CA ILE A 534 11.09 18.25 -19.46
C ILE A 534 10.18 19.41 -19.85
N GLY A 535 9.18 19.15 -20.69
CA GLY A 535 8.17 20.11 -21.09
C GLY A 535 7.30 20.60 -19.93
N PRO A 536 6.45 21.62 -20.13
CA PRO A 536 5.48 22.05 -19.14
C PRO A 536 4.42 20.95 -18.94
N TRP A 537 3.70 21.01 -17.83
CA TRP A 537 2.52 20.17 -17.63
C TRP A 537 1.45 20.48 -18.68
N VAL A 538 0.82 19.42 -19.17
CA VAL A 538 -0.29 19.56 -20.10
C VAL A 538 -1.49 20.23 -19.42
N VAL A 539 -2.37 20.83 -20.19
CA VAL A 539 -3.62 21.39 -19.66
C VAL A 539 -4.51 20.25 -19.15
N PRO A 540 -5.09 20.34 -17.94
CA PRO A 540 -6.06 19.34 -17.49
C PRO A 540 -7.17 19.10 -18.51
N GLY A 541 -7.50 17.82 -18.79
CA GLY A 541 -8.43 17.46 -19.85
C GLY A 541 -8.38 15.99 -20.22
N LEU A 542 -8.97 15.64 -21.36
CA LEU A 542 -8.97 14.29 -21.91
C LEU A 542 -7.87 14.16 -22.97
N TYR A 543 -7.10 13.07 -22.86
CA TYR A 543 -6.01 12.71 -23.78
C TYR A 543 -6.21 11.30 -24.30
N THR A 544 -5.71 11.03 -25.51
CA THR A 544 -5.68 9.70 -26.10
C THR A 544 -4.27 9.14 -26.01
N VAL A 545 -4.12 7.99 -25.40
CA VAL A 545 -2.89 7.21 -25.37
C VAL A 545 -2.95 6.18 -26.48
N ARG A 546 -1.93 6.11 -27.31
CA ARG A 546 -1.75 5.14 -28.39
C ARG A 546 -0.59 4.23 -28.08
N LEU A 547 -0.85 2.94 -28.11
CA LEU A 547 0.17 1.88 -28.06
C LEU A 547 0.30 1.29 -29.45
N SER A 548 1.50 1.35 -30.03
CA SER A 548 1.85 0.68 -31.28
C SER A 548 2.80 -0.48 -30.97
N VAL A 549 2.46 -1.70 -31.42
CA VAL A 549 3.28 -2.90 -31.30
C VAL A 549 3.40 -3.54 -32.67
N GLY A 550 4.52 -3.37 -33.34
CA GLY A 550 4.66 -3.75 -34.74
C GLY A 550 3.61 -3.05 -35.62
N ASN A 551 2.64 -3.81 -36.18
CA ASN A 551 1.54 -3.28 -36.98
C ASN A 551 0.22 -3.07 -36.18
N ASP A 552 0.17 -3.49 -34.95
CA ASP A 552 -1.03 -3.37 -34.11
C ASP A 552 -1.07 -2.00 -33.43
N LEU A 553 -2.26 -1.38 -33.46
CA LEU A 553 -2.50 -0.09 -32.80
C LEU A 553 -3.67 -0.22 -31.83
N HIS A 554 -3.43 0.19 -30.59
CA HIS A 554 -4.44 0.26 -29.55
C HIS A 554 -4.58 1.69 -29.04
N GLU A 555 -5.80 2.09 -28.67
CA GLU A 555 -6.08 3.41 -28.12
C GLU A 555 -6.88 3.31 -26.84
N GLN A 556 -6.50 4.12 -25.86
CA GLN A 556 -7.24 4.34 -24.61
C GLN A 556 -7.28 5.82 -24.29
N THR A 557 -8.25 6.22 -23.49
CA THR A 557 -8.33 7.61 -23.02
C THR A 557 -7.88 7.73 -21.58
N VAL A 558 -7.20 8.84 -21.25
CA VAL A 558 -6.84 9.21 -19.89
C VAL A 558 -7.35 10.61 -19.57
N ARG A 559 -7.95 10.77 -18.39
CA ARG A 559 -8.35 12.07 -17.87
C ARG A 559 -7.27 12.63 -16.97
N VAL A 560 -6.66 13.74 -17.41
CA VAL A 560 -5.70 14.50 -16.58
C VAL A 560 -6.46 15.51 -15.73
N LYS A 561 -6.20 15.51 -14.43
CA LYS A 561 -6.73 16.44 -13.44
C LYS A 561 -5.64 17.37 -12.93
N GLU A 562 -6.02 18.56 -12.47
CA GLU A 562 -5.13 19.45 -11.73
C GLU A 562 -4.87 18.88 -10.32
N ASP A 563 -3.78 19.29 -9.70
CA ASP A 563 -3.52 19.04 -8.28
C ASP A 563 -4.72 19.50 -7.43
N PRO A 564 -5.33 18.64 -6.62
CA PRO A 564 -6.56 18.96 -5.88
C PRO A 564 -6.42 20.13 -4.90
N ARG A 565 -5.18 20.53 -4.59
CA ARG A 565 -4.86 21.68 -3.73
C ARG A 565 -4.81 23.00 -4.48
N ILE A 566 -4.92 22.97 -5.83
CA ILE A 566 -4.78 24.15 -6.68
C ILE A 566 -6.14 24.54 -7.26
N GLU A 567 -6.61 25.70 -6.88
CA GLU A 567 -7.76 26.34 -7.50
C GLU A 567 -7.25 27.41 -8.50
N VAL A 568 -7.52 27.21 -9.78
CA VAL A 568 -7.10 28.11 -10.85
C VAL A 568 -8.17 28.18 -11.93
N ASP A 569 -8.37 29.40 -12.46
CA ASP A 569 -9.24 29.59 -13.61
C ASP A 569 -8.72 28.80 -14.82
N PRO A 570 -9.57 28.00 -15.52
CA PRO A 570 -9.15 27.17 -16.66
C PRO A 570 -8.51 27.96 -17.81
N LEU A 571 -8.91 29.23 -18.04
CA LEU A 571 -8.31 30.08 -19.05
C LEU A 571 -6.90 30.49 -18.66
N VAL A 572 -6.70 30.93 -17.40
CA VAL A 572 -5.37 31.26 -16.86
C VAL A 572 -4.45 30.03 -16.92
N ARG A 573 -4.98 28.86 -16.58
CA ARG A 573 -4.22 27.60 -16.63
C ARG A 573 -3.75 27.26 -18.05
N ARG A 574 -4.61 27.46 -19.04
CA ARG A 574 -4.29 27.24 -20.46
C ARG A 574 -3.23 28.23 -20.94
N GLN A 575 -3.46 29.52 -20.72
CA GLN A 575 -2.54 30.59 -21.12
C GLN A 575 -1.14 30.40 -20.50
N TRP A 576 -1.09 29.94 -19.26
CA TRP A 576 0.17 29.63 -18.60
C TRP A 576 0.91 28.47 -19.30
N THR A 577 0.22 27.40 -19.72
CA THR A 577 0.84 26.29 -20.44
C THR A 577 1.34 26.74 -21.81
N GLU A 578 0.52 27.48 -22.57
CA GLU A 578 0.89 28.03 -23.87
C GLU A 578 2.14 28.92 -23.77
N MET A 579 2.17 29.82 -22.83
CA MET A 579 3.33 30.69 -22.58
C MET A 579 4.59 29.87 -22.25
N LEU A 580 4.49 28.80 -21.49
CA LEU A 580 5.63 27.94 -21.17
C LEU A 580 6.11 27.11 -22.37
N LEU A 581 5.21 26.74 -23.28
CA LEU A 581 5.56 26.10 -24.56
C LEU A 581 6.35 27.07 -25.44
N GLU A 582 5.86 28.30 -25.62
CA GLU A 582 6.56 29.36 -26.36
C GLU A 582 7.96 29.64 -25.76
N LEU A 583 8.07 29.78 -24.45
CA LEU A 583 9.36 29.92 -23.78
C LEU A 583 10.27 28.70 -23.99
N GLY A 584 9.68 27.51 -24.08
CA GLY A 584 10.39 26.27 -24.39
C GLY A 584 11.03 26.28 -25.78
N GLU A 585 10.33 26.81 -26.79
CA GLU A 585 10.83 26.99 -28.15
C GLU A 585 12.02 27.96 -28.19
N VAL A 586 11.91 29.10 -27.49
CA VAL A 586 13.00 30.10 -27.41
C VAL A 586 14.23 29.50 -26.69
N VAL A 587 14.02 28.74 -25.59
CA VAL A 587 15.12 28.02 -24.90
C VAL A 587 15.79 27.00 -25.82
N SER A 588 15.00 26.27 -26.60
CA SER A 588 15.51 25.24 -27.51
C SER A 588 16.32 25.86 -28.67
N ALA A 589 15.85 26.97 -29.21
CA ALA A 589 16.57 27.72 -30.22
C ALA A 589 17.90 28.29 -29.71
N ALA A 590 17.92 28.85 -28.50
CA ALA A 590 19.14 29.34 -27.85
C ALA A 590 20.16 28.22 -27.56
N ARG A 591 19.68 27.06 -27.14
CA ARG A 591 20.54 25.88 -26.93
C ARG A 591 21.11 25.33 -28.25
N ALA A 592 20.31 25.34 -29.33
CA ALA A 592 20.78 24.95 -30.65
C ALA A 592 21.88 25.88 -31.13
N LEU A 593 21.66 27.19 -31.04
CA LEU A 593 22.67 28.20 -31.39
C LEU A 593 23.95 28.03 -30.61
N ASN A 594 23.86 27.86 -29.27
CA ASN A 594 25.03 27.62 -28.43
C ASN A 594 25.82 26.37 -28.82
N ARG A 595 25.15 25.26 -29.21
CA ARG A 595 25.84 24.07 -29.70
C ARG A 595 26.50 24.29 -31.07
N GLU A 596 25.85 24.96 -31.99
CA GLU A 596 26.40 25.27 -33.30
C GLU A 596 27.69 26.12 -33.19
N VAL A 597 27.61 27.19 -32.39
CA VAL A 597 28.76 28.09 -32.15
C VAL A 597 29.89 27.37 -31.36
N GLY A 598 29.53 26.58 -30.32
CA GLY A 598 30.51 25.83 -29.54
C GLY A 598 31.29 24.81 -30.35
N GLN A 599 30.58 24.04 -31.24
CA GLN A 599 31.21 23.08 -32.15
C GLN A 599 32.17 23.78 -33.14
N ALA A 600 31.76 24.92 -33.64
CA ALA A 600 32.61 25.69 -34.54
C ALA A 600 33.85 26.26 -33.84
N ALA A 601 33.69 26.74 -32.57
CA ALA A 601 34.80 27.23 -31.78
C ALA A 601 35.83 26.13 -31.41
N GLU A 602 35.37 24.90 -31.23
CA GLU A 602 36.23 23.73 -30.94
C GLU A 602 36.91 23.18 -32.19
N SER A 603 36.36 23.39 -33.39
CA SER A 603 36.89 22.85 -34.63
C SER A 603 37.95 23.70 -35.30
N LEU A 604 38.19 24.93 -34.83
CA LEU A 604 39.20 25.84 -35.39
C LEU A 604 40.58 25.55 -34.74
N ASP A 605 41.59 25.33 -35.61
CA ASP A 605 42.97 25.33 -35.23
C ASP A 605 43.44 26.74 -34.83
N ASP A 606 44.45 26.88 -33.96
CA ASP A 606 44.97 28.16 -33.42
C ASP A 606 45.59 29.11 -34.49
N ASP A 607 45.58 28.71 -35.78
CA ASP A 607 46.23 29.47 -36.87
C ASP A 607 45.44 30.75 -37.26
N ASP A 608 44.13 30.84 -37.01
CA ASP A 608 43.33 32.04 -37.21
C ASP A 608 42.90 32.69 -35.86
N GLN A 609 43.82 33.29 -35.17
CA GLN A 609 43.64 33.91 -33.86
C GLN A 609 42.48 34.90 -33.71
N PRO A 610 42.21 35.78 -34.71
CA PRO A 610 41.07 36.71 -34.58
C PRO A 610 39.72 36.04 -34.67
N LEU A 611 39.52 35.08 -35.59
CA LEU A 611 38.25 34.36 -35.77
C LEU A 611 38.00 33.42 -34.63
N ALA A 612 39.05 32.75 -34.11
CA ALA A 612 38.93 31.88 -32.92
C ALA A 612 38.56 32.69 -31.66
N ALA A 613 39.06 33.90 -31.50
CA ALA A 613 38.66 34.75 -30.40
C ALA A 613 37.20 35.20 -30.48
N GLU A 614 36.76 35.61 -31.67
CA GLU A 614 35.36 36.00 -31.96
C GLU A 614 34.39 34.85 -31.68
N LEU A 615 34.72 33.64 -32.09
CA LEU A 615 33.90 32.47 -31.84
C LEU A 615 33.85 32.07 -30.37
N ARG A 616 34.96 32.18 -29.65
CA ARG A 616 34.97 31.96 -28.16
C ARG A 616 34.09 32.98 -27.42
N ASP A 617 34.15 34.26 -27.83
CA ASP A 617 33.27 35.28 -27.24
C ASP A 617 31.79 34.99 -27.56
N LEU A 618 31.47 34.64 -28.82
CA LEU A 618 30.12 34.31 -29.21
C LEU A 618 29.61 33.03 -28.51
N ALA A 619 30.45 32.02 -28.32
CA ALA A 619 30.11 30.80 -27.56
C ALA A 619 29.82 31.13 -26.09
N ARG A 620 30.59 32.03 -25.48
CA ARG A 620 30.34 32.50 -24.11
C ARG A 620 28.99 33.23 -24.01
N GLU A 621 28.66 34.12 -24.94
CA GLU A 621 27.42 34.91 -24.95
C GLU A 621 26.18 34.03 -25.23
N THR A 622 26.27 33.10 -26.19
CA THR A 622 25.19 32.14 -26.47
C THR A 622 24.96 31.19 -25.28
N GLY A 623 26.03 30.78 -24.59
CA GLY A 623 25.97 29.99 -23.36
C GLY A 623 25.28 30.74 -22.21
N GLU A 624 25.63 32.01 -22.01
CA GLU A 624 25.00 32.88 -21.00
C GLU A 624 23.50 33.08 -21.31
N LEU A 625 23.15 33.39 -22.57
CA LEU A 625 21.77 33.52 -23.02
C LEU A 625 20.97 32.26 -22.76
N SER A 626 21.48 31.10 -23.17
CA SER A 626 20.83 29.81 -22.96
C SER A 626 20.56 29.54 -21.46
N GLY A 627 21.54 29.85 -20.61
CA GLY A 627 21.41 29.74 -19.15
C GLY A 627 20.35 30.69 -18.57
N ARG A 628 20.29 31.95 -19.04
CA ARG A 628 19.31 32.94 -18.56
C ARG A 628 17.88 32.57 -18.98
N LEU A 629 17.68 32.16 -20.23
CA LEU A 629 16.40 31.68 -20.74
C LEU A 629 15.91 30.42 -19.99
N GLY A 630 16.81 29.49 -19.70
CA GLY A 630 16.50 28.32 -18.90
C GLY A 630 16.04 28.67 -17.47
N ARG A 631 16.68 29.63 -16.83
CA ARG A 631 16.27 30.13 -15.49
C ARG A 631 14.94 30.86 -15.53
N LEU A 632 14.70 31.70 -16.56
CA LEU A 632 13.41 32.37 -16.74
C LEU A 632 12.26 31.37 -16.88
N ARG A 633 12.42 30.35 -17.75
CA ARG A 633 11.42 29.28 -17.90
C ARG A 633 11.17 28.54 -16.62
N SER A 634 12.20 28.14 -15.89
CA SER A 634 12.08 27.45 -14.59
C SER A 634 11.34 28.30 -13.56
N SER A 635 11.65 29.59 -13.49
CA SER A 635 10.97 30.54 -12.59
C SER A 635 9.49 30.71 -12.97
N ALA A 636 9.16 30.85 -14.26
CA ALA A 636 7.78 30.94 -14.75
C ALA A 636 6.96 29.66 -14.49
N GLN A 637 7.62 28.51 -14.54
CA GLN A 637 6.98 27.21 -14.26
C GLN A 637 6.62 27.02 -12.77
N GLY A 638 7.25 27.74 -11.89
CA GLY A 638 7.04 27.63 -10.43
C GLY A 638 5.67 28.13 -9.95
N TRP A 639 5.00 29.00 -10.72
CA TRP A 639 3.71 29.59 -10.33
C TRP A 639 2.74 29.60 -11.51
N ILE A 640 1.54 29.06 -11.33
CA ILE A 640 0.48 29.09 -12.34
C ILE A 640 -0.08 30.48 -12.43
N GLY A 641 0.12 31.16 -13.57
CA GLY A 641 -0.37 32.51 -13.81
C GLY A 641 0.44 33.25 -14.87
N PRO A 642 0.14 34.52 -15.10
CA PRO A 642 0.91 35.35 -16.02
C PRO A 642 2.34 35.59 -15.49
N LEU A 643 3.26 35.88 -16.40
CA LEU A 643 4.59 36.36 -16.02
C LEU A 643 4.49 37.62 -15.15
N SER A 644 5.36 37.74 -14.16
CA SER A 644 5.54 39.02 -13.49
C SER A 644 6.06 40.09 -14.47
N ALA A 645 5.91 41.39 -14.15
CA ALA A 645 6.38 42.45 -15.00
C ALA A 645 7.88 42.32 -15.33
N ASP A 646 8.69 41.91 -14.35
CA ASP A 646 10.11 41.65 -14.56
C ASP A 646 10.38 40.46 -15.46
N GLN A 647 9.70 39.35 -15.24
CA GLN A 647 9.81 38.15 -16.11
C GLN A 647 9.37 38.43 -17.56
N ALA A 648 8.31 39.25 -17.76
CA ALA A 648 7.87 39.69 -19.06
C ALA A 648 8.92 40.54 -19.76
N SER A 649 9.53 41.48 -19.04
CA SER A 649 10.63 42.35 -19.56
C SER A 649 11.87 41.50 -19.89
N GLN A 650 12.23 40.55 -19.05
CA GLN A 650 13.33 39.60 -19.32
C GLN A 650 13.05 38.76 -20.57
N ARG A 651 11.82 38.27 -20.75
CA ARG A 651 11.43 37.50 -21.96
C ARG A 651 11.73 38.32 -23.22
N VAL A 652 11.23 39.55 -23.30
CA VAL A 652 11.46 40.42 -24.46
C VAL A 652 12.95 40.63 -24.72
N PHE A 653 13.68 41.06 -23.69
CA PHE A 653 15.12 41.32 -23.79
C PHE A 653 15.93 40.10 -24.25
N LEU A 654 15.65 38.92 -23.70
CA LEU A 654 16.38 37.69 -24.04
C LEU A 654 16.00 37.14 -25.41
N THR A 655 14.77 37.37 -25.88
CA THR A 655 14.36 37.02 -27.23
C THR A 655 15.06 37.91 -28.27
N ASP A 656 15.10 39.22 -28.04
CA ASP A 656 15.83 40.18 -28.89
C ASP A 656 17.35 39.87 -28.94
N MET A 657 17.92 39.49 -27.78
CA MET A 657 19.31 39.04 -27.71
C MET A 657 19.54 37.75 -28.53
N LEU A 658 18.61 36.78 -28.54
CA LEU A 658 18.72 35.59 -29.38
C LEU A 658 18.78 35.93 -30.86
N GLU A 659 17.92 36.84 -31.33
CA GLU A 659 17.90 37.30 -32.70
C GLU A 659 19.22 38.01 -33.10
N THR A 660 19.75 38.80 -32.20
CA THR A 660 21.05 39.49 -32.39
C THR A 660 22.19 38.49 -32.51
N LEU A 661 22.34 37.57 -31.57
CA LEU A 661 23.40 36.55 -31.58
C LEU A 661 23.25 35.56 -32.75
N ARG A 662 22.02 35.29 -33.20
CA ARG A 662 21.80 34.51 -34.44
C ARG A 662 22.32 35.21 -35.66
N THR A 663 22.05 36.51 -35.78
CA THR A 663 22.55 37.34 -36.90
C THR A 663 24.08 37.43 -36.90
N GLU A 664 24.72 37.57 -35.75
CA GLU A 664 26.17 37.53 -35.60
C GLU A 664 26.75 36.20 -35.99
N TRP A 665 26.13 35.09 -35.55
CA TRP A 665 26.54 33.72 -35.92
C TRP A 665 26.45 33.51 -37.45
N ASP A 666 25.36 33.95 -38.12
CA ASP A 666 25.19 33.81 -39.54
C ASP A 666 26.29 34.57 -40.30
N ALA A 667 26.72 35.73 -39.78
CA ALA A 667 27.83 36.51 -40.35
C ALA A 667 29.20 35.83 -40.15
N VAL A 668 29.42 35.20 -38.98
CA VAL A 668 30.68 34.54 -38.62
C VAL A 668 30.77 33.20 -39.36
N SER A 669 29.70 32.40 -39.37
CA SER A 669 29.65 31.09 -40.02
C SER A 669 29.89 31.14 -41.54
N GLY A 670 29.45 32.24 -42.19
CA GLY A 670 29.74 32.50 -43.60
C GLY A 670 31.23 32.70 -43.89
N ARG A 671 32.09 32.92 -42.91
CA ARG A 671 33.56 33.05 -43.05
C ARG A 671 34.30 31.72 -42.77
N LEU A 672 33.68 30.77 -42.07
CA LEU A 672 34.28 29.46 -41.76
C LEU A 672 34.44 28.54 -42.98
N GLY A 673 33.71 28.80 -44.05
CA GLY A 673 33.72 28.01 -45.29
C GLY A 673 34.62 28.60 -46.40
N ARG A 674 35.33 29.69 -46.14
CA ARG A 674 36.27 30.35 -47.07
C ARG A 674 37.70 30.21 -46.60
#